data_fc0e3c7f717177ec84776e35b9980c3b
#
_entry.id   fc0e3c7f717177ec84776e35b9980c3b
#
_cell.length_a   1.000
_cell.length_b   1.000
_cell.length_c   1.000
_cell.angle_alpha   90.00
_cell.angle_beta   90.00
_cell.angle_gamma   90.00
#
_symmetry.space_group_name_H-M   'P 1'
#
loop_
_entity.id
_entity.type
_entity.pdbx_description
1 polymer ?
#
loop_
_entity_poly.entity_id
_entity_poly.type
_entity_poly.pdbx_seq_one_letter_code
_entity_poly.pdbx_strand_id
1 'polypeptide(L)'
;MTHKIREVYIVHHSHTDVGYTDLQEQVIYNQANNIRRAVELIENGIKNNTTQKDLKWNCETWYCVEQFFKMATEEEKEKFFDLVKKGNIGLSANYLNFNDLADCKYLKEKIHTMQEICGEKGIQIKTAMIADINGISMGQRDALIENGVEFLYTNIHTHHGMYPLYQNQKPYFWENENGQRLLVWNGEHYNLGNALGIVLNKNVNFMTENYFGKKNGDVAGLLENLHTNLAASIKEYKENGYPYDFYITSVSGVFSDNAPINPAIADTVALFNEKYGEEVTMHMVTLQELYDKIRDKVQDAPVYRGAINDWWGNGVGSTPYAVKHYKEAVRLNHICDRLEEKTGVHNEELIQAYGDNSLLYAEHTWGHSATVTNPYDTMVTNLDMRKNSYASKAHEAAAMRKNEQCHKLGDILRYYNLSGKVKAVSTSHQKRVFPVEFYVETLSLSAVKVTDDKTKQEMEVQLSAHPRGVLISFLAEFEPMEEKTFTYEEQPAPSQTLFTRTAWVGAERVRDIVNTYDPESYKLPYGLENDFFQIKWKVGEDITSFYNKKAEVEMCKSGLETFFTPVYERTEIRKGVYAERSLIGRNIRGLHAEQYQGDLTDVKILDHGPVFTKVELIFTLEGTYHSSVVIKMYRHLPKIEFSYRVAKTLSEDIESLYLPLSLNLPDAEVMIQNGGVTMRPGIDQLPGTNMEYYIADEGLVYRTKDQTILVNTFDTPLLYMGEMESHPILLCDNKEENNKRPVYSWIMNNTWETNFKMDLSGFSEFRYGVEIVEQGTAEKDMESLSDNDKGVVTFICG
;
A
#
# COMPACT_ATOMS: atom_id res chain seq x y z
N MET A 1 -9.02 43.01 -4.94
CA MET A 1 -10.07 43.16 -5.96
C MET A 1 -10.41 41.75 -6.43
N THR A 2 -11.65 41.27 -6.26
CA THR A 2 -12.06 39.97 -6.79
C THR A 2 -12.21 40.08 -8.30
N HIS A 3 -11.33 39.44 -9.04
CA HIS A 3 -11.43 39.39 -10.51
C HIS A 3 -12.72 38.65 -10.92
N LYS A 4 -13.40 39.10 -11.95
CA LYS A 4 -14.55 38.41 -12.52
C LYS A 4 -14.03 37.16 -13.24
N ILE A 5 -14.55 35.94 -12.90
CA ILE A 5 -14.26 34.74 -13.68
C ILE A 5 -14.81 34.93 -15.09
N ARG A 6 -13.94 34.80 -16.10
CA ARG A 6 -14.28 34.96 -17.51
C ARG A 6 -13.96 33.76 -18.37
N GLU A 7 -13.17 32.83 -17.84
CA GLU A 7 -12.74 31.64 -18.57
C GLU A 7 -13.02 30.39 -17.77
N VAL A 8 -13.48 29.35 -18.43
CA VAL A 8 -13.67 28.01 -17.85
C VAL A 8 -12.80 27.05 -18.65
N TYR A 9 -11.88 26.39 -17.95
CA TYR A 9 -11.02 25.36 -18.54
C TYR A 9 -11.58 23.99 -18.24
N ILE A 10 -11.84 23.21 -19.30
CA ILE A 10 -12.46 21.88 -19.25
C ILE A 10 -11.38 20.84 -19.55
N VAL A 11 -11.06 20.00 -18.57
CA VAL A 11 -10.19 18.83 -18.71
C VAL A 11 -11.05 17.64 -19.02
N HIS A 12 -11.06 17.19 -20.29
CA HIS A 12 -11.81 16.02 -20.73
C HIS A 12 -10.92 14.80 -20.73
N HIS A 13 -11.30 13.77 -19.98
CA HIS A 13 -10.58 12.50 -19.82
C HIS A 13 -11.57 11.35 -19.63
N SER A 14 -11.08 10.16 -19.31
CA SER A 14 -11.87 9.06 -18.75
C SER A 14 -11.20 8.62 -17.47
N HIS A 15 -11.95 8.60 -16.36
CA HIS A 15 -11.43 8.00 -15.15
C HIS A 15 -11.13 6.52 -15.40
N THR A 16 -9.95 6.09 -14.92
CA THR A 16 -9.40 4.76 -15.16
C THR A 16 -9.44 3.94 -13.89
N ASP A 17 -10.35 2.98 -13.85
CA ASP A 17 -10.36 1.86 -12.91
C ASP A 17 -9.84 0.61 -13.61
N VAL A 18 -8.86 -0.08 -13.05
CA VAL A 18 -8.44 -1.39 -13.58
C VAL A 18 -9.35 -2.47 -12.98
N GLY A 19 -10.57 -2.53 -13.46
CA GLY A 19 -11.66 -3.33 -12.92
C GLY A 19 -12.93 -2.51 -12.68
N TYR A 20 -13.58 -2.66 -11.52
CA TYR A 20 -14.76 -1.97 -11.00
C TYR A 20 -16.03 -2.10 -11.85
N THR A 21 -15.95 -1.75 -13.13
CA THR A 21 -17.09 -1.75 -14.07
C THR A 21 -17.16 -3.03 -14.91
N ASP A 22 -16.04 -3.73 -15.09
CA ASP A 22 -15.90 -4.95 -15.87
C ASP A 22 -14.62 -5.69 -15.49
N LEU A 23 -14.32 -6.83 -16.14
CA LEU A 23 -13.04 -7.54 -15.98
C LEU A 23 -11.86 -6.63 -16.29
N GLN A 24 -10.75 -6.77 -15.55
CA GLN A 24 -9.56 -5.94 -15.68
C GLN A 24 -9.07 -5.86 -17.14
N GLU A 25 -8.98 -6.99 -17.84
CA GLU A 25 -8.52 -7.02 -19.24
C GLU A 25 -9.52 -6.32 -20.18
N GLN A 26 -10.81 -6.42 -19.91
CA GLN A 26 -11.83 -5.74 -20.73
C GLN A 26 -11.74 -4.24 -20.54
N VAL A 27 -11.56 -3.78 -19.31
CA VAL A 27 -11.36 -2.36 -19.01
C VAL A 27 -10.10 -1.84 -19.68
N ILE A 28 -8.97 -2.53 -19.54
CA ILE A 28 -7.70 -2.16 -20.16
C ILE A 28 -7.85 -2.06 -21.68
N TYR A 29 -8.52 -3.03 -22.30
CA TYR A 29 -8.80 -3.02 -23.73
C TYR A 29 -9.67 -1.81 -24.13
N ASN A 30 -10.71 -1.52 -23.35
CA ASN A 30 -11.60 -0.40 -23.60
C ASN A 30 -10.87 0.95 -23.46
N GLN A 31 -10.04 1.12 -22.45
CA GLN A 31 -9.26 2.34 -22.25
C GLN A 31 -8.25 2.58 -23.39
N ALA A 32 -7.58 1.54 -23.87
CA ALA A 32 -6.73 1.63 -25.05
C ALA A 32 -7.52 2.03 -26.32
N ASN A 33 -8.71 1.48 -26.49
CA ASN A 33 -9.59 1.87 -27.62
C ASN A 33 -10.21 3.26 -27.44
N ASN A 34 -10.39 3.76 -26.22
CA ASN A 34 -10.79 5.14 -25.99
C ASN A 34 -9.77 6.13 -26.58
N ILE A 35 -8.46 5.82 -26.41
CA ILE A 35 -7.39 6.60 -27.02
C ILE A 35 -7.46 6.53 -28.56
N ARG A 36 -7.60 5.32 -29.12
CA ARG A 36 -7.76 5.14 -30.59
C ARG A 36 -8.92 5.96 -31.12
N ARG A 37 -10.08 5.87 -30.46
CA ARG A 37 -11.27 6.61 -30.83
C ARG A 37 -11.10 8.12 -30.75
N ALA A 38 -10.37 8.61 -29.74
CA ALA A 38 -10.03 10.04 -29.65
C ALA A 38 -9.22 10.50 -30.85
N VAL A 39 -8.17 9.75 -31.22
CA VAL A 39 -7.35 10.02 -32.41
C VAL A 39 -8.24 10.08 -33.67
N GLU A 40 -9.05 9.05 -33.89
CA GLU A 40 -9.93 8.96 -35.07
C GLU A 40 -10.93 10.11 -35.16
N LEU A 41 -11.60 10.47 -34.06
CA LEU A 41 -12.56 11.55 -33.98
C LEU A 41 -11.93 12.92 -34.31
N ILE A 42 -10.77 13.19 -33.72
CA ILE A 42 -10.06 14.45 -33.93
C ILE A 42 -9.56 14.56 -35.40
N GLU A 43 -8.95 13.51 -35.92
CA GLU A 43 -8.48 13.50 -37.31
C GLU A 43 -9.63 13.68 -38.32
N ASN A 44 -10.76 12.97 -38.09
CA ASN A 44 -11.94 13.15 -38.91
C ASN A 44 -12.51 14.58 -38.79
N GLY A 45 -12.48 15.14 -37.57
CA GLY A 45 -12.86 16.53 -37.34
C GLY A 45 -12.01 17.53 -38.12
N ILE A 46 -10.70 17.34 -38.12
CA ILE A 46 -9.74 18.16 -38.90
C ILE A 46 -10.01 18.00 -40.40
N LYS A 47 -10.13 16.77 -40.88
CA LYS A 47 -10.35 16.47 -42.31
C LYS A 47 -11.64 17.08 -42.83
N ASN A 48 -12.72 16.99 -42.04
CA ASN A 48 -14.06 17.42 -42.43
C ASN A 48 -14.42 18.84 -41.96
N ASN A 49 -13.51 19.52 -41.26
CA ASN A 49 -13.66 20.83 -40.64
C ASN A 49 -14.93 20.95 -39.76
N THR A 50 -15.15 19.98 -38.90
CA THR A 50 -16.20 19.95 -37.89
C THR A 50 -15.71 20.43 -36.53
N THR A 51 -16.59 20.65 -35.56
CA THR A 51 -16.28 21.03 -34.18
C THR A 51 -15.36 20.04 -33.51
N GLN A 52 -15.38 18.78 -33.90
CA GLN A 52 -14.53 17.70 -33.36
C GLN A 52 -13.02 17.92 -33.58
N LYS A 53 -12.62 18.81 -34.51
CA LYS A 53 -11.21 19.22 -34.64
C LYS A 53 -10.68 19.95 -33.41
N ASP A 54 -11.58 20.54 -32.61
CA ASP A 54 -11.25 21.28 -31.39
C ASP A 54 -11.34 20.40 -30.12
N LEU A 55 -11.69 19.11 -30.27
CA LEU A 55 -11.66 18.15 -29.14
C LEU A 55 -10.28 18.08 -28.51
N LYS A 56 -10.28 18.05 -27.18
CA LYS A 56 -9.11 17.73 -26.38
C LYS A 56 -9.40 16.46 -25.61
N TRP A 57 -8.42 15.57 -25.56
CA TRP A 57 -8.50 14.34 -24.79
C TRP A 57 -7.24 14.20 -23.93
N ASN A 58 -7.40 14.05 -22.63
CA ASN A 58 -6.28 13.81 -21.72
C ASN A 58 -6.20 12.33 -21.36
N CYS A 59 -5.07 11.69 -21.64
CA CYS A 59 -4.76 10.36 -21.17
C CYS A 59 -4.47 10.47 -19.69
N GLU A 60 -5.43 10.09 -18.84
CA GLU A 60 -5.34 10.20 -17.39
C GLU A 60 -4.15 9.44 -16.82
N THR A 61 -3.90 8.24 -17.35
CA THR A 61 -2.81 7.37 -16.93
C THR A 61 -1.94 6.96 -18.10
N TRP A 62 -0.62 6.90 -17.87
CA TRP A 62 0.31 6.42 -18.88
C TRP A 62 0.13 4.93 -19.19
N TYR A 63 -0.30 4.14 -18.23
CA TYR A 63 -0.57 2.72 -18.44
C TYR A 63 -1.53 2.47 -19.59
N CYS A 64 -2.59 3.26 -19.73
CA CYS A 64 -3.53 3.16 -20.85
C CYS A 64 -2.86 3.45 -22.19
N VAL A 65 -1.89 4.38 -22.23
CA VAL A 65 -1.09 4.68 -23.42
C VAL A 65 -0.17 3.51 -23.79
N GLU A 66 0.47 2.89 -22.81
CA GLU A 66 1.27 1.67 -23.05
C GLU A 66 0.40 0.54 -23.66
N GLN A 67 -0.80 0.34 -23.12
CA GLN A 67 -1.72 -0.68 -23.64
C GLN A 67 -2.20 -0.35 -25.07
N PHE A 68 -2.47 0.94 -25.33
CA PHE A 68 -2.75 1.39 -26.69
C PHE A 68 -1.56 1.10 -27.63
N PHE A 69 -0.32 1.39 -27.23
CA PHE A 69 0.86 1.11 -28.05
C PHE A 69 1.08 -0.37 -28.32
N LYS A 70 0.73 -1.27 -27.41
CA LYS A 70 0.78 -2.72 -27.63
C LYS A 70 -0.19 -3.19 -28.71
N MET A 71 -1.29 -2.45 -28.91
CA MET A 71 -2.36 -2.82 -29.85
C MET A 71 -2.33 -2.00 -31.15
N ALA A 72 -1.67 -0.85 -31.16
CA ALA A 72 -1.67 0.11 -32.26
C ALA A 72 -0.64 -0.27 -33.33
N THR A 73 -0.97 0.04 -34.58
CA THR A 73 -0.01 0.05 -35.68
C THR A 73 0.95 1.23 -35.55
N GLU A 74 2.09 1.19 -36.21
CA GLU A 74 3.04 2.33 -36.20
C GLU A 74 2.39 3.61 -36.77
N GLU A 75 1.51 3.48 -37.76
CA GLU A 75 0.77 4.63 -38.30
C GLU A 75 -0.16 5.27 -37.23
N GLU A 76 -0.86 4.46 -36.44
CA GLU A 76 -1.70 4.95 -35.35
C GLU A 76 -0.86 5.63 -34.25
N LYS A 77 0.31 5.09 -33.92
CA LYS A 77 1.24 5.71 -32.96
C LYS A 77 1.75 7.07 -33.46
N GLU A 78 2.15 7.16 -34.72
CA GLU A 78 2.58 8.44 -35.31
C GLU A 78 1.44 9.49 -35.30
N LYS A 79 0.22 9.11 -35.68
CA LYS A 79 -0.96 9.99 -35.58
C LYS A 79 -1.22 10.46 -34.15
N PHE A 80 -1.09 9.56 -33.19
CA PHE A 80 -1.23 9.89 -31.77
C PHE A 80 -0.19 10.96 -31.36
N PHE A 81 1.09 10.74 -31.65
CA PHE A 81 2.14 11.69 -31.30
C PHE A 81 1.99 13.04 -32.06
N ASP A 82 1.52 13.01 -33.28
CA ASP A 82 1.20 14.22 -34.03
C ASP A 82 0.11 15.05 -33.36
N LEU A 83 -0.95 14.39 -32.84
CA LEU A 83 -2.02 15.07 -32.12
C LEU A 83 -1.58 15.54 -30.73
N VAL A 84 -0.64 14.84 -30.08
CA VAL A 84 0.01 15.35 -28.86
C VAL A 84 0.75 16.66 -29.15
N LYS A 85 1.58 16.71 -30.21
CA LYS A 85 2.32 17.90 -30.62
C LYS A 85 1.40 19.06 -31.03
N LYS A 86 0.23 18.77 -31.61
CA LYS A 86 -0.79 19.77 -31.96
C LYS A 86 -1.61 20.23 -30.75
N GLY A 87 -1.43 19.63 -29.57
CA GLY A 87 -2.15 19.96 -28.37
C GLY A 87 -3.62 19.47 -28.37
N ASN A 88 -3.97 18.47 -29.18
CA ASN A 88 -5.28 17.84 -29.12
C ASN A 88 -5.32 16.70 -28.10
N ILE A 89 -4.21 15.99 -27.91
CA ILE A 89 -4.08 14.93 -26.91
C ILE A 89 -3.13 15.41 -25.81
N GLY A 90 -3.59 15.36 -24.57
CA GLY A 90 -2.81 15.62 -23.37
C GLY A 90 -2.26 14.34 -22.77
N LEU A 91 -1.05 14.41 -22.22
CA LEU A 91 -0.40 13.30 -21.54
C LEU A 91 -0.26 13.59 -20.05
N SER A 92 -0.43 12.55 -19.24
CA SER A 92 -0.20 12.57 -17.81
C SER A 92 0.98 11.66 -17.47
N ALA A 93 1.89 12.15 -16.65
CA ALA A 93 3.00 11.38 -16.12
C ALA A 93 2.57 10.40 -15.00
N ASN A 94 1.33 10.48 -14.56
CA ASN A 94 0.79 9.49 -13.64
C ASN A 94 0.66 8.14 -14.34
N TYR A 95 1.31 7.10 -13.79
CA TYR A 95 1.29 5.77 -14.42
C TYR A 95 -0.07 5.09 -14.25
N LEU A 96 -0.60 5.07 -13.03
CA LEU A 96 -1.94 4.63 -12.61
C LEU A 96 -2.37 5.45 -11.38
N ASN A 97 -3.64 5.40 -11.02
CA ASN A 97 -4.10 5.92 -9.73
C ASN A 97 -3.79 4.90 -8.63
N PHE A 98 -2.89 5.24 -7.73
CA PHE A 98 -2.37 4.34 -6.70
C PHE A 98 -2.86 4.73 -5.32
N ASN A 99 -3.07 3.74 -4.46
CA ASN A 99 -2.97 3.94 -3.02
C ASN A 99 -1.49 4.03 -2.59
N ASP A 100 -1.26 4.34 -1.32
CA ASP A 100 0.09 4.51 -0.77
C ASP A 100 0.93 3.20 -0.72
N LEU A 101 0.43 2.10 -1.26
CA LEU A 101 1.11 0.79 -1.30
C LEU A 101 2.12 0.67 -2.46
N ALA A 102 2.07 1.57 -3.44
CA ALA A 102 2.90 1.47 -4.65
C ALA A 102 4.41 1.44 -4.34
N ASP A 103 5.14 0.52 -4.97
CA ASP A 103 6.60 0.53 -4.98
C ASP A 103 7.12 1.74 -5.78
N CYS A 104 7.42 2.82 -5.05
CA CYS A 104 7.82 4.09 -5.65
C CYS A 104 9.17 4.03 -6.36
N LYS A 105 10.05 3.10 -6.01
CA LYS A 105 11.30 2.89 -6.73
C LYS A 105 11.03 2.43 -8.16
N TYR A 106 10.20 1.40 -8.33
CA TYR A 106 9.84 0.91 -9.67
C TYR A 106 8.95 1.91 -10.42
N LEU A 107 8.04 2.59 -9.73
CA LEU A 107 7.23 3.64 -10.33
C LEU A 107 8.08 4.75 -10.94
N LYS A 108 9.14 5.18 -10.27
CA LYS A 108 10.08 6.18 -10.78
C LYS A 108 10.74 5.73 -12.08
N GLU A 109 11.15 4.46 -12.17
CA GLU A 109 11.73 3.87 -13.39
C GLU A 109 10.71 3.83 -14.53
N LYS A 110 9.45 3.47 -14.24
CA LYS A 110 8.36 3.51 -15.23
C LYS A 110 8.11 4.92 -15.79
N ILE A 111 8.11 5.92 -14.95
CA ILE A 111 7.96 7.33 -15.38
C ILE A 111 9.19 7.75 -16.20
N HIS A 112 10.39 7.32 -15.82
CA HIS A 112 11.59 7.58 -16.61
C HIS A 112 11.49 7.00 -18.03
N THR A 113 11.14 5.73 -18.16
CA THR A 113 10.94 5.05 -19.46
C THR A 113 9.89 5.78 -20.31
N MET A 114 8.81 6.23 -19.70
CA MET A 114 7.80 7.06 -20.38
C MET A 114 8.39 8.36 -20.95
N GLN A 115 9.22 9.06 -20.17
CA GLN A 115 9.88 10.27 -20.62
C GLN A 115 10.85 10.01 -21.76
N GLU A 116 11.57 8.86 -21.76
CA GLU A 116 12.44 8.47 -22.87
C GLU A 116 11.65 8.22 -24.16
N ILE A 117 10.56 7.43 -24.10
CA ILE A 117 9.68 7.16 -25.26
C ILE A 117 9.15 8.47 -25.85
N CYS A 118 8.70 9.38 -25.02
CA CYS A 118 8.19 10.68 -25.46
C CYS A 118 9.32 11.60 -25.97
N GLY A 119 10.49 11.55 -25.33
CA GLY A 119 11.68 12.30 -25.70
C GLY A 119 12.19 11.95 -27.10
N GLU A 120 12.13 10.68 -27.52
CA GLU A 120 12.44 10.27 -28.89
C GLU A 120 11.56 10.95 -29.95
N LYS A 121 10.36 11.35 -29.54
CA LYS A 121 9.40 12.10 -30.38
C LYS A 121 9.51 13.63 -30.20
N GLY A 122 10.44 14.10 -29.39
CA GLY A 122 10.62 15.53 -29.06
C GLY A 122 9.53 16.08 -28.14
N ILE A 123 8.92 15.23 -27.30
CA ILE A 123 7.87 15.57 -26.33
C ILE A 123 8.46 15.40 -24.92
N GLN A 124 8.27 16.39 -24.06
CA GLN A 124 8.54 16.30 -22.63
C GLN A 124 7.21 16.43 -21.88
N ILE A 125 6.90 15.43 -21.03
CA ILE A 125 5.69 15.45 -20.21
C ILE A 125 5.99 16.19 -18.90
N LYS A 126 5.40 17.36 -18.72
CA LYS A 126 5.57 18.20 -17.52
C LYS A 126 4.38 18.13 -16.57
N THR A 127 3.36 17.38 -16.92
CA THR A 127 2.09 17.39 -16.23
C THR A 127 1.66 16.00 -15.83
N ALA A 128 0.99 15.90 -14.68
CA ALA A 128 0.32 14.70 -14.23
C ALA A 128 -1.10 15.02 -13.76
N MET A 129 -1.99 14.06 -13.80
CA MET A 129 -3.29 14.14 -13.12
C MET A 129 -3.57 12.86 -12.35
N ILE A 130 -4.32 13.01 -11.28
CA ILE A 130 -4.81 11.92 -10.42
C ILE A 130 -6.29 12.13 -10.22
N ALA A 131 -7.06 11.08 -10.32
CA ALA A 131 -8.49 11.11 -10.13
C ALA A 131 -8.95 10.04 -9.13
N ASP A 132 -10.06 10.31 -8.46
CA ASP A 132 -10.76 9.48 -7.51
C ASP A 132 -10.11 9.38 -6.12
N ILE A 133 -8.85 8.99 -6.04
CA ILE A 133 -8.12 8.84 -4.77
C ILE A 133 -7.91 10.17 -4.03
N ASN A 134 -7.86 10.07 -2.69
CA ASN A 134 -7.76 11.22 -1.80
C ASN A 134 -6.39 11.34 -1.11
N GLY A 135 -5.36 10.78 -1.71
CA GLY A 135 -4.01 10.84 -1.19
C GLY A 135 -2.95 10.47 -2.21
N ILE A 136 -1.72 10.79 -1.89
CA ILE A 136 -0.54 10.49 -2.71
C ILE A 136 0.65 10.42 -1.78
N SER A 137 1.40 9.34 -1.83
CA SER A 137 2.62 9.21 -1.03
C SER A 137 3.68 10.23 -1.43
N MET A 138 4.55 10.58 -0.49
CA MET A 138 5.69 11.45 -0.79
C MET A 138 6.63 10.81 -1.80
N GLY A 139 6.76 9.49 -1.81
CA GLY A 139 7.55 8.79 -2.82
C GLY A 139 6.98 8.92 -4.24
N GLN A 140 5.66 8.92 -4.40
CA GLN A 140 5.03 9.21 -5.70
C GLN A 140 5.29 10.66 -6.15
N ARG A 141 5.21 11.65 -5.22
CA ARG A 141 5.61 13.04 -5.49
C ARG A 141 7.04 13.11 -6.02
N ASP A 142 7.96 12.45 -5.32
CA ASP A 142 9.39 12.50 -5.66
C ASP A 142 9.65 11.81 -7.00
N ALA A 143 8.98 10.71 -7.30
CA ALA A 143 9.06 10.05 -8.59
C ALA A 143 8.62 10.97 -9.75
N LEU A 144 7.58 11.80 -9.56
CA LEU A 144 7.15 12.79 -10.52
C LEU A 144 8.19 13.92 -10.67
N ILE A 145 8.62 14.53 -9.58
CA ILE A 145 9.58 15.66 -9.57
C ILE A 145 10.90 15.25 -10.23
N GLU A 146 11.46 14.09 -9.85
CA GLU A 146 12.74 13.61 -10.36
C GLU A 146 12.70 13.26 -11.84
N ASN A 147 11.52 13.05 -12.40
CA ASN A 147 11.31 12.85 -13.85
C ASN A 147 10.85 14.13 -14.57
N GLY A 148 11.01 15.30 -13.97
CA GLY A 148 10.78 16.59 -14.61
C GLY A 148 9.32 17.01 -14.72
N VAL A 149 8.43 16.43 -13.93
CA VAL A 149 7.03 16.87 -13.83
C VAL A 149 6.98 18.15 -13.00
N GLU A 150 6.27 19.15 -13.49
CA GLU A 150 6.18 20.49 -12.91
C GLU A 150 4.78 20.79 -12.36
N PHE A 151 3.75 20.07 -12.82
CA PHE A 151 2.36 20.30 -12.48
C PHE A 151 1.58 19.02 -12.22
N LEU A 152 0.82 19.00 -11.12
CA LEU A 152 -0.09 17.94 -10.75
C LEU A 152 -1.52 18.49 -10.60
N TYR A 153 -2.44 17.94 -11.36
CA TYR A 153 -3.87 18.21 -11.24
C TYR A 153 -4.53 17.05 -10.49
N THR A 154 -5.14 17.31 -9.33
CA THR A 154 -5.85 16.29 -8.55
C THR A 154 -7.35 16.46 -8.66
N ASN A 155 -8.08 15.36 -8.78
CA ASN A 155 -9.55 15.32 -8.77
C ASN A 155 -10.02 14.48 -7.58
N ILE A 156 -10.36 15.16 -6.50
CA ILE A 156 -10.66 14.55 -5.22
C ILE A 156 -12.09 14.04 -5.15
N HIS A 157 -12.26 12.80 -4.70
CA HIS A 157 -13.58 12.18 -4.49
C HIS A 157 -14.09 12.44 -3.06
N THR A 158 -14.98 13.41 -2.91
CA THR A 158 -15.43 13.88 -1.60
C THR A 158 -16.29 12.90 -0.80
N HIS A 159 -16.80 11.84 -1.43
CA HIS A 159 -17.53 10.79 -0.70
C HIS A 159 -16.58 9.90 0.15
N HIS A 160 -15.29 9.85 -0.20
CA HIS A 160 -14.31 8.95 0.41
C HIS A 160 -13.27 9.65 1.26
N GLY A 161 -13.28 10.97 1.30
CA GLY A 161 -12.34 11.75 2.07
C GLY A 161 -12.53 13.25 1.90
N MET A 162 -11.58 14.01 2.40
CA MET A 162 -11.58 15.46 2.35
C MET A 162 -10.53 15.98 1.36
N TYR A 163 -10.65 17.26 1.01
CA TYR A 163 -9.61 17.95 0.28
C TYR A 163 -8.39 18.21 1.19
N PRO A 164 -7.17 17.96 0.71
CA PRO A 164 -5.98 18.50 1.37
C PRO A 164 -6.15 20.00 1.63
N LEU A 165 -5.69 20.46 2.79
CA LEU A 165 -5.82 21.85 3.24
C LEU A 165 -7.27 22.32 3.41
N TYR A 166 -8.24 21.41 3.47
CA TYR A 166 -9.69 21.71 3.51
C TYR A 166 -10.19 22.57 2.33
N GLN A 167 -9.48 22.57 1.20
CA GLN A 167 -9.73 23.52 0.12
C GLN A 167 -9.68 22.83 -1.25
N ASN A 168 -10.68 23.13 -2.06
CA ASN A 168 -10.72 22.81 -3.47
C ASN A 168 -10.47 24.06 -4.34
N GLN A 169 -10.26 23.86 -5.62
CA GLN A 169 -9.99 24.91 -6.60
C GLN A 169 -8.89 25.88 -6.14
N LYS A 170 -7.83 25.35 -5.54
CA LYS A 170 -6.70 26.14 -5.07
C LYS A 170 -5.37 25.49 -5.38
N PRO A 171 -4.39 26.30 -5.82
CA PRO A 171 -3.03 25.84 -6.02
C PRO A 171 -2.21 25.90 -4.74
N TYR A 172 -1.20 25.04 -4.68
CA TYR A 172 -0.08 25.15 -3.77
C TYR A 172 1.16 24.52 -4.40
N PHE A 173 2.34 24.87 -3.89
CA PHE A 173 3.58 24.18 -4.22
C PHE A 173 3.83 23.09 -3.19
N TRP A 174 3.97 21.87 -3.66
CA TRP A 174 4.35 20.73 -2.83
C TRP A 174 5.86 20.51 -2.93
N GLU A 175 6.57 20.87 -1.86
CA GLU A 175 8.02 20.86 -1.82
C GLU A 175 8.53 19.54 -1.24
N ASN A 176 9.57 18.95 -1.85
CA ASN A 176 10.25 17.78 -1.34
C ASN A 176 11.41 18.16 -0.40
N GLU A 177 12.06 17.14 0.17
CA GLU A 177 13.17 17.33 1.12
C GLU A 177 14.38 18.02 0.50
N ASN A 178 14.55 17.95 -0.84
CA ASN A 178 15.61 18.63 -1.59
C ASN A 178 15.26 20.07 -1.98
N GLY A 179 14.08 20.56 -1.58
CA GLY A 179 13.59 21.90 -1.93
C GLY A 179 13.07 22.04 -3.36
N GLN A 180 12.87 20.94 -4.06
CA GLN A 180 12.24 20.94 -5.38
C GLN A 180 10.72 20.97 -5.22
N ARG A 181 10.01 21.59 -6.16
CA ARG A 181 8.60 21.91 -6.03
C ARG A 181 7.78 21.38 -7.18
N LEU A 182 6.63 20.84 -6.85
CA LEU A 182 5.58 20.46 -7.77
C LEU A 182 4.40 21.41 -7.55
N LEU A 183 3.97 22.13 -8.60
CA LEU A 183 2.74 22.92 -8.54
C LEU A 183 1.55 21.95 -8.51
N VAL A 184 0.74 22.00 -7.47
CA VAL A 184 -0.47 21.18 -7.34
C VAL A 184 -1.71 22.07 -7.45
N TRP A 185 -2.68 21.64 -8.22
CA TRP A 185 -4.02 22.20 -8.23
C TRP A 185 -5.00 21.21 -7.60
N ASN A 186 -5.54 21.53 -6.44
CA ASN A 186 -6.63 20.77 -5.84
C ASN A 186 -7.90 21.03 -6.62
N GLY A 187 -8.25 20.09 -7.50
CA GLY A 187 -9.50 20.13 -8.26
C GLY A 187 -10.65 19.54 -7.47
N GLU A 188 -11.81 19.56 -8.07
CA GLU A 188 -13.01 18.90 -7.59
C GLU A 188 -13.12 17.50 -8.18
N HIS A 189 -14.23 16.83 -7.89
CA HIS A 189 -14.50 15.50 -8.43
C HIS A 189 -14.31 15.47 -9.96
N TYR A 190 -13.73 14.39 -10.47
CA TYR A 190 -13.33 14.23 -11.87
C TYR A 190 -14.49 14.29 -12.88
N ASN A 191 -15.75 14.20 -12.41
CA ASN A 191 -16.93 14.34 -13.27
C ASN A 191 -17.81 15.56 -12.93
N LEU A 192 -17.31 16.56 -12.23
CA LEU A 192 -18.08 17.74 -11.88
C LEU A 192 -18.64 18.44 -13.11
N GLY A 193 -17.85 18.55 -14.20
CA GLY A 193 -18.32 19.12 -15.46
C GLY A 193 -19.51 18.37 -16.07
N ASN A 194 -19.57 17.03 -15.88
CA ASN A 194 -20.74 16.25 -16.24
C ASN A 194 -21.95 16.68 -15.41
N ALA A 195 -21.77 16.87 -14.10
CA ALA A 195 -22.82 17.33 -13.18
C ALA A 195 -23.30 18.75 -13.50
N LEU A 196 -22.40 19.64 -13.92
CA LEU A 196 -22.79 20.99 -14.38
C LEU A 196 -23.64 20.99 -15.66
N GLY A 197 -23.58 19.90 -16.43
CA GLY A 197 -24.35 19.75 -17.69
C GLY A 197 -23.55 20.05 -18.95
N ILE A 198 -22.21 19.98 -18.90
CA ILE A 198 -21.36 20.16 -20.09
C ILE A 198 -21.59 19.08 -21.13
N VAL A 199 -22.05 17.90 -20.71
CA VAL A 199 -22.39 16.78 -21.59
C VAL A 199 -23.84 16.91 -22.02
N LEU A 200 -24.06 17.60 -23.15
CA LEU A 200 -25.38 17.69 -23.80
C LEU A 200 -25.49 16.56 -24.82
N ASN A 201 -26.02 15.43 -24.44
CA ASN A 201 -26.36 14.42 -25.43
C ASN A 201 -27.82 13.93 -25.26
N LYS A 202 -28.35 13.20 -26.25
CA LYS A 202 -29.69 12.67 -26.21
C LYS A 202 -29.92 11.55 -25.19
N ASN A 203 -28.84 11.05 -24.58
CA ASN A 203 -28.91 10.02 -23.56
C ASN A 203 -28.84 10.69 -22.18
N VAL A 204 -29.78 10.34 -21.34
CA VAL A 204 -29.83 10.85 -19.98
C VAL A 204 -28.57 10.46 -19.25
N ASN A 205 -27.91 11.47 -18.79
CA ASN A 205 -26.82 11.29 -17.84
C ASN A 205 -27.45 11.19 -16.44
N PHE A 206 -27.09 10.17 -15.71
CA PHE A 206 -27.59 9.89 -14.36
C PHE A 206 -27.51 11.13 -13.45
N MET A 207 -26.44 11.89 -13.53
CA MET A 207 -26.27 13.12 -12.73
C MET A 207 -27.22 14.21 -13.20
N THR A 208 -27.35 14.44 -14.49
CA THR A 208 -28.27 15.45 -15.01
C THR A 208 -29.71 15.17 -14.61
N GLU A 209 -30.14 13.92 -14.66
CA GLU A 209 -31.50 13.55 -14.26
C GLU A 209 -31.71 13.64 -12.75
N ASN A 210 -30.77 13.14 -11.97
CA ASN A 210 -30.88 13.08 -10.50
C ASN A 210 -30.66 14.43 -9.83
N TYR A 211 -29.68 15.22 -10.28
CA TYR A 211 -29.35 16.49 -9.64
C TYR A 211 -30.09 17.69 -10.20
N PHE A 212 -30.46 17.67 -11.47
CA PHE A 212 -31.11 18.83 -12.14
C PHE A 212 -32.52 18.56 -12.58
N GLY A 213 -33.04 17.32 -12.45
CA GLY A 213 -34.42 16.96 -12.70
C GLY A 213 -34.90 17.15 -14.14
N LYS A 214 -33.97 17.19 -15.13
CA LYS A 214 -34.32 17.47 -16.53
C LYS A 214 -33.97 16.30 -17.43
N LYS A 215 -34.92 15.97 -18.28
CA LYS A 215 -34.81 14.94 -19.31
C LYS A 215 -34.23 15.53 -20.59
N ASN A 216 -33.47 14.70 -21.30
CA ASN A 216 -32.87 15.03 -22.59
C ASN A 216 -33.92 15.22 -23.68
N GLY A 217 -33.66 16.18 -24.55
CA GLY A 217 -34.47 16.46 -25.75
C GLY A 217 -34.53 17.93 -26.14
N ASP A 218 -34.32 18.82 -25.17
CA ASP A 218 -34.30 20.26 -25.42
C ASP A 218 -32.88 20.81 -25.20
N VAL A 219 -32.10 20.88 -26.28
CA VAL A 219 -30.73 21.37 -26.24
C VAL A 219 -30.67 22.84 -25.74
N ALA A 220 -31.65 23.67 -26.08
CA ALA A 220 -31.66 25.06 -25.62
C ALA A 220 -31.86 25.14 -24.10
N GLY A 221 -32.80 24.36 -23.55
CA GLY A 221 -33.03 24.26 -22.13
C GLY A 221 -31.87 23.64 -21.36
N LEU A 222 -31.14 22.70 -21.94
CA LEU A 222 -29.92 22.13 -21.36
C LEU A 222 -28.78 23.15 -21.32
N LEU A 223 -28.62 23.98 -22.36
CA LEU A 223 -27.63 25.06 -22.36
C LEU A 223 -27.95 26.13 -21.32
N GLU A 224 -29.21 26.47 -21.10
CA GLU A 224 -29.63 27.40 -20.04
C GLU A 224 -29.37 26.83 -18.66
N ASN A 225 -29.56 25.51 -18.47
CA ASN A 225 -29.19 24.86 -17.23
C ASN A 225 -27.69 24.88 -16.98
N LEU A 226 -26.88 24.54 -17.97
CA LEU A 226 -25.44 24.61 -17.88
C LEU A 226 -25.00 26.02 -17.46
N HIS A 227 -25.53 27.07 -18.13
CA HIS A 227 -25.25 28.45 -17.78
C HIS A 227 -25.66 28.77 -16.34
N THR A 228 -26.84 28.34 -15.90
CA THR A 228 -27.36 28.57 -14.55
C THR A 228 -26.50 27.86 -13.48
N ASN A 229 -26.16 26.60 -13.72
CA ASN A 229 -25.34 25.82 -12.80
C ASN A 229 -23.93 26.36 -12.68
N LEU A 230 -23.32 26.72 -13.82
CA LEU A 230 -22.00 27.33 -13.86
C LEU A 230 -22.00 28.69 -13.13
N ALA A 231 -23.01 29.53 -13.39
CA ALA A 231 -23.15 30.82 -12.73
C ALA A 231 -23.32 30.67 -11.21
N ALA A 232 -24.04 29.62 -10.75
CA ALA A 232 -24.19 29.33 -9.33
C ALA A 232 -22.84 28.91 -8.69
N SER A 233 -22.11 27.99 -9.31
CA SER A 233 -20.77 27.57 -8.85
C SER A 233 -19.78 28.74 -8.83
N ILE A 234 -19.74 29.54 -9.89
CA ILE A 234 -18.87 30.74 -9.96
C ILE A 234 -19.21 31.73 -8.84
N LYS A 235 -20.50 31.92 -8.55
CA LYS A 235 -20.94 32.81 -7.49
C LYS A 235 -20.48 32.29 -6.12
N GLU A 236 -20.66 31.01 -5.85
CA GLU A 236 -20.24 30.37 -4.60
C GLU A 236 -18.72 30.53 -4.38
N TYR A 237 -17.90 30.24 -5.40
CA TYR A 237 -16.45 30.42 -5.29
C TYR A 237 -16.07 31.89 -5.04
N LYS A 238 -16.75 32.83 -5.67
CA LYS A 238 -16.50 34.26 -5.45
C LYS A 238 -16.86 34.71 -4.05
N GLU A 239 -17.98 34.24 -3.52
CA GLU A 239 -18.42 34.52 -2.15
C GLU A 239 -17.42 33.94 -1.13
N ASN A 240 -16.78 32.81 -1.46
CA ASN A 240 -15.73 32.17 -0.65
C ASN A 240 -14.31 32.74 -0.92
N GLY A 241 -14.20 33.87 -1.63
CA GLY A 241 -12.93 34.58 -1.81
C GLY A 241 -12.00 34.03 -2.89
N TYR A 242 -12.52 33.30 -3.85
CA TYR A 242 -11.73 32.78 -4.99
C TYR A 242 -11.08 33.94 -5.76
N PRO A 243 -9.72 33.98 -5.88
CA PRO A 243 -9.03 35.15 -6.38
C PRO A 243 -8.88 35.21 -7.91
N TYR A 244 -9.00 34.08 -8.61
CA TYR A 244 -8.63 33.96 -10.02
C TYR A 244 -9.75 34.42 -10.97
N ASP A 245 -9.37 34.72 -12.22
CA ASP A 245 -10.23 35.07 -13.31
C ASP A 245 -10.70 33.90 -14.18
N PHE A 246 -10.32 32.67 -13.78
CA PHE A 246 -10.66 31.42 -14.45
C PHE A 246 -11.29 30.42 -13.47
N TYR A 247 -11.93 29.39 -14.01
CA TYR A 247 -12.49 28.24 -13.30
C TYR A 247 -12.06 26.95 -14.00
N ILE A 248 -11.71 25.92 -13.27
CA ILE A 248 -11.28 24.64 -13.81
C ILE A 248 -12.31 23.58 -13.47
N THR A 249 -12.69 22.75 -14.44
CA THR A 249 -13.57 21.61 -14.22
C THR A 249 -13.14 20.43 -15.07
N SER A 250 -13.50 19.23 -14.65
CA SER A 250 -13.22 18.00 -15.38
C SER A 250 -14.48 17.35 -15.90
N VAL A 251 -14.36 16.67 -17.02
CA VAL A 251 -15.41 15.83 -17.62
C VAL A 251 -14.85 14.43 -17.82
N SER A 252 -15.44 13.44 -17.20
CA SER A 252 -15.09 12.04 -17.40
C SER A 252 -16.03 11.38 -18.40
N GLY A 253 -15.52 11.14 -19.61
CA GLY A 253 -16.22 10.46 -20.70
C GLY A 253 -17.67 10.90 -20.90
N VAL A 254 -18.54 9.92 -21.06
CA VAL A 254 -20.00 10.17 -21.16
C VAL A 254 -20.71 10.20 -19.82
N PHE A 255 -20.06 9.82 -18.75
CA PHE A 255 -20.54 9.89 -17.36
C PHE A 255 -20.33 8.60 -16.54
N SER A 256 -19.53 7.74 -16.78
CA SER A 256 -19.16 6.64 -15.87
C SER A 256 -17.65 6.45 -15.90
N ASP A 257 -17.17 5.73 -14.93
CA ASP A 257 -15.79 5.27 -14.90
C ASP A 257 -15.54 4.39 -16.13
N ASN A 258 -14.32 4.47 -16.65
CA ASN A 258 -13.92 3.76 -17.87
C ASN A 258 -14.71 4.11 -19.15
N ALA A 259 -15.47 5.22 -19.14
CA ALA A 259 -16.31 5.61 -20.25
C ALA A 259 -15.53 6.14 -21.47
N PRO A 260 -16.06 5.95 -22.69
CA PRO A 260 -15.42 6.46 -23.89
C PRO A 260 -15.44 7.99 -23.98
N ILE A 261 -14.60 8.54 -24.87
CA ILE A 261 -14.65 9.96 -25.24
C ILE A 261 -16.05 10.39 -25.68
N ASN A 262 -16.47 11.56 -25.22
CA ASN A 262 -17.72 12.15 -25.63
C ASN A 262 -17.53 13.24 -26.72
N PRO A 263 -17.82 12.95 -27.99
CA PRO A 263 -17.62 13.92 -29.07
C PRO A 263 -18.55 15.13 -28.98
N ALA A 264 -19.67 15.03 -28.27
CA ALA A 264 -20.66 16.12 -28.15
C ALA A 264 -20.16 17.30 -27.30
N ILE A 265 -19.10 17.15 -26.54
CA ILE A 265 -18.54 18.24 -25.73
C ILE A 265 -18.06 19.41 -26.61
N ALA A 266 -17.46 19.11 -27.76
CA ALA A 266 -17.03 20.13 -28.69
C ALA A 266 -18.20 20.99 -29.21
N ASP A 267 -19.33 20.36 -29.54
CA ASP A 267 -20.55 21.06 -29.93
C ASP A 267 -21.12 21.87 -28.77
N THR A 268 -21.14 21.29 -27.55
CA THR A 268 -21.63 22.02 -26.37
C THR A 268 -20.81 23.28 -26.10
N VAL A 269 -19.49 23.18 -26.15
CA VAL A 269 -18.58 24.33 -25.95
C VAL A 269 -18.81 25.40 -27.03
N ALA A 270 -18.94 24.99 -28.30
CA ALA A 270 -19.20 25.93 -29.41
C ALA A 270 -20.53 26.66 -29.22
N LEU A 271 -21.62 25.93 -28.96
CA LEU A 271 -22.96 26.50 -28.76
C LEU A 271 -23.03 27.38 -27.50
N PHE A 272 -22.37 26.99 -26.44
CA PHE A 272 -22.32 27.77 -25.21
C PHE A 272 -21.58 29.10 -25.45
N ASN A 273 -20.43 29.06 -26.09
CA ASN A 273 -19.63 30.26 -26.39
C ASN A 273 -20.36 31.20 -27.39
N GLU A 274 -21.08 30.68 -28.36
CA GLU A 274 -21.92 31.47 -29.25
C GLU A 274 -22.99 32.26 -28.46
N LYS A 275 -23.61 31.61 -27.46
CA LYS A 275 -24.74 32.22 -26.73
C LYS A 275 -24.30 33.05 -25.51
N TYR A 276 -23.27 32.62 -24.77
CA TYR A 276 -22.88 33.16 -23.48
C TYR A 276 -21.42 33.63 -23.40
N GLY A 277 -20.65 33.50 -24.48
CA GLY A 277 -19.22 33.79 -24.51
C GLY A 277 -18.82 35.21 -24.13
N GLU A 278 -19.72 36.19 -24.25
CA GLU A 278 -19.48 37.57 -23.77
C GLU A 278 -19.43 37.64 -22.22
N GLU A 279 -20.09 36.74 -21.54
CA GLU A 279 -20.12 36.66 -20.07
C GLU A 279 -18.96 35.80 -19.54
N VAL A 280 -18.86 34.58 -20.08
CA VAL A 280 -17.86 33.58 -19.71
C VAL A 280 -17.59 32.65 -20.89
N THR A 281 -16.33 32.42 -21.21
CA THR A 281 -15.92 31.59 -22.35
C THR A 281 -15.44 30.22 -21.84
N MET A 282 -15.87 29.16 -22.47
CA MET A 282 -15.43 27.80 -22.22
C MET A 282 -14.31 27.38 -23.18
N HIS A 283 -13.28 26.69 -22.64
CA HIS A 283 -12.16 26.14 -23.40
C HIS A 283 -11.92 24.71 -23.01
N MET A 284 -11.92 23.80 -23.95
CA MET A 284 -11.32 22.48 -23.74
C MET A 284 -9.79 22.64 -23.74
N VAL A 285 -9.11 22.02 -22.78
CA VAL A 285 -7.66 22.14 -22.62
C VAL A 285 -7.03 20.77 -22.40
N THR A 286 -5.80 20.62 -22.88
CA THR A 286 -4.92 19.55 -22.40
C THR A 286 -4.29 19.96 -21.06
N LEU A 287 -3.76 18.98 -20.32
CA LEU A 287 -3.07 19.27 -19.05
C LEU A 287 -1.89 20.24 -19.25
N GLN A 288 -1.16 20.11 -20.34
CA GLN A 288 -0.07 21.03 -20.67
C GLN A 288 -0.60 22.45 -20.97
N GLU A 289 -1.67 22.56 -21.75
CA GLU A 289 -2.29 23.88 -22.02
C GLU A 289 -2.86 24.50 -20.74
N LEU A 290 -3.45 23.69 -19.86
CA LEU A 290 -3.91 24.16 -18.54
C LEU A 290 -2.74 24.72 -17.73
N TYR A 291 -1.67 23.94 -17.59
CA TYR A 291 -0.47 24.38 -16.86
C TYR A 291 0.07 25.71 -17.43
N ASP A 292 0.25 25.80 -18.75
CA ASP A 292 0.75 27.01 -19.40
C ASP A 292 -0.13 28.26 -19.20
N LYS A 293 -1.45 28.07 -19.10
CA LYS A 293 -2.42 29.14 -18.85
C LYS A 293 -2.44 29.63 -17.40
N ILE A 294 -2.19 28.76 -16.43
CA ILE A 294 -2.36 29.09 -15.01
C ILE A 294 -1.04 29.37 -14.27
N ARG A 295 0.08 28.77 -14.67
CA ARG A 295 1.34 28.80 -13.91
C ARG A 295 1.79 30.21 -13.53
N ASP A 296 1.67 31.18 -14.45
CA ASP A 296 2.09 32.57 -14.20
C ASP A 296 1.10 33.33 -13.31
N LYS A 297 -0.14 32.85 -13.21
CA LYS A 297 -1.21 33.43 -12.38
C LYS A 297 -1.20 32.94 -10.93
N VAL A 298 -0.39 31.92 -10.62
CA VAL A 298 -0.40 31.23 -9.32
C VAL A 298 0.98 31.18 -8.65
N GLN A 299 1.89 32.06 -9.05
CA GLN A 299 3.26 32.09 -8.52
C GLN A 299 3.35 32.44 -7.03
N ASP A 300 2.32 33.07 -6.50
CA ASP A 300 2.16 33.42 -5.08
C ASP A 300 1.47 32.31 -4.25
N ALA A 301 1.23 31.15 -4.84
CA ALA A 301 0.65 30.02 -4.13
C ALA A 301 1.53 29.58 -2.94
N PRO A 302 0.90 29.17 -1.81
CA PRO A 302 1.65 28.76 -0.64
C PRO A 302 2.48 27.50 -0.90
N VAL A 303 3.56 27.33 -0.11
CA VAL A 303 4.44 26.17 -0.16
C VAL A 303 4.13 25.28 1.03
N TYR A 304 3.90 23.99 0.78
CA TYR A 304 3.69 22.99 1.80
C TYR A 304 4.65 21.82 1.64
N ARG A 305 4.95 21.19 2.76
CA ARG A 305 5.73 19.94 2.88
C ARG A 305 4.88 18.89 3.58
N GLY A 306 5.30 17.63 3.48
CA GLY A 306 4.65 16.51 4.15
C GLY A 306 3.73 15.73 3.23
N ALA A 307 3.21 14.63 3.77
CA ALA A 307 2.40 13.68 3.04
C ALA A 307 0.98 14.19 2.78
N ILE A 308 0.42 13.76 1.67
CA ILE A 308 -1.04 13.78 1.43
C ILE A 308 -1.54 12.38 1.75
N ASN A 309 -1.64 12.07 3.04
CA ASN A 309 -1.96 10.73 3.51
C ASN A 309 -3.34 10.27 3.03
N ASP A 310 -3.39 9.08 2.45
CA ASP A 310 -4.53 8.60 1.68
C ASP A 310 -5.71 8.18 2.56
N TRP A 311 -6.89 8.69 2.22
CA TRP A 311 -8.15 8.28 2.82
C TRP A 311 -8.61 6.87 2.39
N TRP A 312 -8.04 6.34 1.31
CA TRP A 312 -8.35 5.00 0.80
C TRP A 312 -7.43 3.91 1.36
N GLY A 313 -6.37 4.32 2.06
CA GLY A 313 -5.33 3.41 2.54
C GLY A 313 -5.83 2.23 3.36
N ASN A 314 -6.95 2.38 4.11
CA ASN A 314 -7.52 1.28 4.88
C ASN A 314 -8.10 0.17 4.01
N GLY A 315 -8.45 0.45 2.75
CA GLY A 315 -8.97 -0.55 1.82
C GLY A 315 -8.03 -1.73 1.58
N VAL A 316 -6.71 -1.56 1.72
CA VAL A 316 -5.73 -2.65 1.58
C VAL A 316 -5.96 -3.79 2.59
N GLY A 317 -6.56 -3.49 3.74
CA GLY A 317 -6.94 -4.50 4.74
C GLY A 317 -8.04 -5.46 4.29
N SER A 318 -8.71 -5.21 3.18
CA SER A 318 -9.75 -6.10 2.65
C SER A 318 -9.20 -7.37 1.99
N THR A 319 -7.92 -7.40 1.62
CA THR A 319 -7.26 -8.58 1.02
C THR A 319 -5.96 -8.93 1.77
N PRO A 320 -6.01 -9.19 3.08
CA PRO A 320 -4.82 -9.35 3.92
C PRO A 320 -3.89 -10.47 3.45
N TYR A 321 -4.45 -11.52 2.87
CA TYR A 321 -3.68 -12.66 2.35
C TYR A 321 -2.86 -12.29 1.12
N ALA A 322 -3.43 -11.49 0.21
CA ALA A 322 -2.72 -11.03 -0.99
C ALA A 322 -1.70 -9.93 -0.65
N VAL A 323 -2.03 -9.02 0.28
CA VAL A 323 -1.10 -8.00 0.79
C VAL A 323 0.18 -8.64 1.34
N LYS A 324 0.06 -9.74 2.07
CA LYS A 324 1.22 -10.51 2.55
C LYS A 324 2.14 -10.95 1.40
N HIS A 325 1.58 -11.49 0.32
CA HIS A 325 2.36 -11.90 -0.86
C HIS A 325 2.97 -10.72 -1.59
N TYR A 326 2.25 -9.61 -1.67
CA TYR A 326 2.76 -8.36 -2.22
C TYR A 326 3.96 -7.84 -1.41
N LYS A 327 3.85 -7.80 -0.09
CA LYS A 327 4.95 -7.38 0.81
C LYS A 327 6.18 -8.27 0.66
N GLU A 328 5.98 -9.58 0.54
CA GLU A 328 7.06 -10.51 0.28
C GLU A 328 7.72 -10.26 -1.08
N ALA A 329 6.93 -9.98 -2.13
CA ALA A 329 7.43 -9.63 -3.45
C ALA A 329 8.32 -8.38 -3.42
N VAL A 330 7.86 -7.31 -2.76
CA VAL A 330 8.63 -6.06 -2.62
C VAL A 330 9.93 -6.33 -1.86
N ARG A 331 9.88 -7.06 -0.74
CA ARG A 331 11.06 -7.43 0.04
C ARG A 331 12.07 -8.20 -0.80
N LEU A 332 11.63 -9.26 -1.48
CA LEU A 332 12.52 -10.08 -2.31
C LEU A 332 13.13 -9.28 -3.46
N ASN A 333 12.35 -8.40 -4.09
CA ASN A 333 12.87 -7.55 -5.16
C ASN A 333 13.96 -6.61 -4.65
N HIS A 334 13.74 -5.95 -3.49
CA HIS A 334 14.74 -5.07 -2.89
C HIS A 334 15.98 -5.83 -2.40
N ILE A 335 15.84 -7.09 -1.93
CA ILE A 335 16.97 -7.97 -1.66
C ILE A 335 17.77 -8.21 -2.94
N CYS A 336 17.09 -8.49 -4.06
CA CYS A 336 17.75 -8.72 -5.33
C CYS A 336 18.50 -7.48 -5.82
N ASP A 337 17.95 -6.29 -5.65
CA ASP A 337 18.64 -5.05 -6.02
C ASP A 337 19.96 -4.88 -5.26
N ARG A 338 19.96 -5.18 -3.94
CA ARG A 338 21.20 -5.18 -3.15
C ARG A 338 22.18 -6.28 -3.57
N LEU A 339 21.69 -7.47 -3.90
CA LEU A 339 22.55 -8.57 -4.35
C LEU A 339 23.11 -8.33 -5.75
N GLU A 340 22.39 -7.65 -6.63
CA GLU A 340 22.81 -7.32 -7.99
C GLU A 340 24.09 -6.50 -8.03
N GLU A 341 24.30 -5.58 -7.07
CA GLU A 341 25.55 -4.83 -6.91
C GLU A 341 26.76 -5.76 -6.77
N LYS A 342 26.56 -6.94 -6.17
CA LYS A 342 27.59 -7.94 -5.93
C LYS A 342 27.72 -8.98 -7.05
N THR A 343 26.59 -9.43 -7.59
CA THR A 343 26.53 -10.53 -8.56
C THR A 343 26.66 -10.06 -9.99
N GLY A 344 26.23 -8.82 -10.27
CA GLY A 344 26.06 -8.28 -11.61
C GLY A 344 24.99 -9.00 -12.44
N VAL A 345 24.11 -9.79 -11.81
CA VAL A 345 23.01 -10.49 -12.49
C VAL A 345 21.84 -9.54 -12.63
N HIS A 346 21.55 -9.15 -13.84
CA HIS A 346 20.41 -8.33 -14.21
C HIS A 346 19.48 -9.12 -15.13
N ASN A 347 18.19 -9.17 -14.78
CA ASN A 347 17.17 -9.82 -15.61
C ASN A 347 15.98 -8.87 -15.78
N GLU A 348 16.01 -8.10 -16.86
CA GLU A 348 15.00 -7.10 -17.20
C GLU A 348 13.59 -7.69 -17.29
N GLU A 349 13.45 -8.91 -17.84
CA GLU A 349 12.15 -9.56 -17.98
C GLU A 349 11.50 -9.86 -16.61
N LEU A 350 12.28 -10.35 -15.65
CA LEU A 350 11.78 -10.61 -14.30
C LEU A 350 11.52 -9.31 -13.51
N ILE A 351 12.36 -8.29 -13.70
CA ILE A 351 12.16 -6.97 -13.09
C ILE A 351 10.86 -6.35 -13.60
N GLN A 352 10.64 -6.39 -14.90
CA GLN A 352 9.41 -5.90 -15.51
C GLN A 352 8.19 -6.71 -15.06
N ALA A 353 8.29 -8.05 -15.05
CA ALA A 353 7.20 -8.91 -14.58
C ALA A 353 6.82 -8.63 -13.11
N TYR A 354 7.82 -8.45 -12.25
CA TYR A 354 7.60 -8.01 -10.86
C TYR A 354 6.90 -6.67 -10.82
N GLY A 355 7.49 -5.67 -11.47
CA GLY A 355 7.05 -4.29 -11.38
C GLY A 355 5.64 -4.06 -11.93
N ASP A 356 5.34 -4.58 -13.12
CA ASP A 356 4.03 -4.43 -13.74
C ASP A 356 2.92 -5.06 -12.86
N ASN A 357 3.17 -6.24 -12.30
CA ASN A 357 2.21 -6.88 -11.41
C ASN A 357 2.12 -6.19 -10.04
N SER A 358 3.22 -5.68 -9.49
CA SER A 358 3.21 -4.94 -8.23
C SER A 358 2.43 -3.63 -8.36
N LEU A 359 2.61 -2.88 -9.44
CA LEU A 359 1.87 -1.66 -9.70
C LEU A 359 0.37 -1.92 -9.97
N LEU A 360 0.03 -2.96 -10.72
CA LEU A 360 -1.37 -3.37 -10.92
C LEU A 360 -2.04 -3.80 -9.61
N TYR A 361 -1.30 -4.38 -8.67
CA TYR A 361 -1.85 -4.68 -7.34
C TYR A 361 -2.05 -3.43 -6.49
N ALA A 362 -1.14 -2.45 -6.56
CA ALA A 362 -1.23 -1.20 -5.82
C ALA A 362 -2.19 -0.16 -6.46
N GLU A 363 -2.68 -0.40 -7.66
CA GLU A 363 -3.70 0.43 -8.29
C GLU A 363 -4.98 0.45 -7.43
N HIS A 364 -5.70 1.57 -7.37
CA HIS A 364 -6.78 1.84 -6.40
C HIS A 364 -8.03 0.98 -6.55
N THR A 365 -8.23 0.32 -7.69
CA THR A 365 -9.40 -0.52 -7.95
C THR A 365 -9.15 -1.96 -7.48
N TRP A 366 -9.88 -2.40 -6.44
CA TRP A 366 -9.65 -3.70 -5.80
C TRP A 366 -10.72 -4.73 -6.12
N GLY A 367 -11.89 -4.31 -6.57
CA GLY A 367 -12.99 -5.20 -6.88
C GLY A 367 -14.04 -4.55 -7.77
N HIS A 368 -15.30 -4.97 -7.61
CA HIS A 368 -16.45 -4.54 -8.39
C HIS A 368 -17.30 -3.53 -7.61
N SER A 369 -18.06 -2.71 -8.33
CA SER A 369 -19.06 -1.82 -7.74
C SER A 369 -20.09 -2.53 -6.85
N ALA A 370 -20.39 -3.80 -7.14
CA ALA A 370 -21.33 -4.62 -6.40
C ALA A 370 -20.69 -5.54 -5.34
N THR A 371 -19.45 -5.30 -4.95
CA THR A 371 -18.70 -6.15 -4.00
C THR A 371 -19.46 -6.42 -2.70
N VAL A 372 -20.24 -5.46 -2.22
CA VAL A 372 -21.04 -5.59 -1.00
C VAL A 372 -22.50 -5.92 -1.30
N THR A 373 -23.07 -5.33 -2.33
CA THR A 373 -24.50 -5.52 -2.67
C THR A 373 -24.81 -6.90 -3.25
N ASN A 374 -23.83 -7.52 -3.92
CA ASN A 374 -23.94 -8.86 -4.48
C ASN A 374 -22.59 -9.60 -4.48
N PRO A 375 -22.04 -9.92 -3.30
CA PRO A 375 -20.70 -10.52 -3.17
C PRO A 375 -20.59 -11.92 -3.79
N TYR A 376 -21.71 -12.59 -4.06
CA TYR A 376 -21.77 -13.94 -4.64
C TYR A 376 -21.70 -13.93 -6.18
N ASP A 377 -21.74 -12.77 -6.81
CA ASP A 377 -21.71 -12.66 -8.25
C ASP A 377 -20.37 -13.16 -8.83
N THR A 378 -20.45 -13.85 -9.98
CA THR A 378 -19.26 -14.38 -10.66
C THR A 378 -18.28 -13.28 -11.07
N MET A 379 -18.77 -12.12 -11.48
CA MET A 379 -17.94 -10.96 -11.82
C MET A 379 -17.18 -10.47 -10.59
N VAL A 380 -17.88 -10.30 -9.46
CA VAL A 380 -17.29 -9.84 -8.19
C VAL A 380 -16.17 -10.78 -7.74
N THR A 381 -16.45 -12.07 -7.68
CA THR A 381 -15.46 -13.06 -7.22
C THR A 381 -14.29 -13.20 -8.20
N ASN A 382 -14.52 -13.04 -9.51
CA ASN A 382 -13.47 -13.11 -10.50
C ASN A 382 -12.54 -11.89 -10.44
N LEU A 383 -13.08 -10.68 -10.26
CA LEU A 383 -12.26 -9.47 -10.09
C LEU A 383 -11.35 -9.56 -8.86
N ASP A 384 -11.88 -10.07 -7.73
CA ASP A 384 -11.09 -10.33 -6.53
C ASP A 384 -9.96 -11.34 -6.79
N MET A 385 -10.26 -12.47 -7.43
CA MET A 385 -9.23 -13.47 -7.76
C MET A 385 -8.15 -12.90 -8.67
N ARG A 386 -8.51 -12.09 -9.67
CA ARG A 386 -7.56 -11.45 -10.59
C ARG A 386 -6.70 -10.41 -9.88
N LYS A 387 -7.29 -9.57 -9.04
CA LYS A 387 -6.54 -8.61 -8.22
C LYS A 387 -5.51 -9.32 -7.34
N ASN A 388 -5.92 -10.36 -6.63
CA ASN A 388 -5.03 -11.15 -5.77
C ASN A 388 -3.92 -11.84 -6.60
N SER A 389 -4.19 -12.21 -7.85
CA SER A 389 -3.19 -12.84 -8.72
C SER A 389 -2.02 -11.92 -9.07
N TYR A 390 -2.21 -10.60 -9.12
CA TYR A 390 -1.12 -9.67 -9.35
C TYR A 390 -0.08 -9.72 -8.23
N ALA A 391 -0.51 -9.76 -6.97
CA ALA A 391 0.41 -9.94 -5.82
C ALA A 391 1.19 -11.26 -5.92
N SER A 392 0.51 -12.36 -6.29
CA SER A 392 1.14 -13.68 -6.45
C SER A 392 2.14 -13.71 -7.60
N LYS A 393 1.84 -13.10 -8.74
CA LYS A 393 2.75 -13.03 -9.89
C LYS A 393 3.95 -12.13 -9.62
N ALA A 394 3.77 -11.03 -8.92
CA ALA A 394 4.89 -10.19 -8.47
C ALA A 394 5.82 -11.00 -7.56
N HIS A 395 5.26 -11.78 -6.62
CA HIS A 395 6.04 -12.65 -5.75
C HIS A 395 6.79 -13.74 -6.52
N GLU A 396 6.14 -14.38 -7.49
CA GLU A 396 6.79 -15.37 -8.36
C GLU A 396 8.01 -14.78 -9.07
N ALA A 397 7.86 -13.63 -9.73
CA ALA A 397 8.93 -12.98 -10.46
C ALA A 397 10.10 -12.58 -9.54
N ALA A 398 9.82 -12.00 -8.38
CA ALA A 398 10.83 -11.61 -7.40
C ALA A 398 11.56 -12.84 -6.81
N ALA A 399 10.84 -13.94 -6.56
CA ALA A 399 11.43 -15.20 -6.09
C ALA A 399 12.33 -15.83 -7.13
N MET A 400 11.94 -15.82 -8.40
CA MET A 400 12.78 -16.30 -9.51
C MET A 400 14.04 -15.44 -9.66
N ARG A 401 13.92 -14.12 -9.60
CA ARG A 401 15.06 -13.20 -9.58
C ARG A 401 16.03 -13.52 -8.45
N LYS A 402 15.52 -13.77 -7.24
CA LYS A 402 16.34 -14.19 -6.08
C LYS A 402 17.07 -15.51 -6.36
N ASN A 403 16.41 -16.48 -6.97
CA ASN A 403 17.04 -17.75 -7.31
C ASN A 403 18.23 -17.55 -8.27
N GLU A 404 18.12 -16.68 -9.27
CA GLU A 404 19.23 -16.35 -10.20
C GLU A 404 20.41 -15.71 -9.45
N GLN A 405 20.13 -14.77 -8.52
CA GLN A 405 21.17 -14.16 -7.68
C GLN A 405 21.89 -15.23 -6.83
N CYS A 406 21.13 -16.08 -6.14
CA CYS A 406 21.68 -17.15 -5.30
C CYS A 406 22.48 -18.17 -6.14
N HIS A 407 21.97 -18.52 -7.32
CA HIS A 407 22.67 -19.45 -8.23
C HIS A 407 24.03 -18.87 -8.65
N LYS A 408 24.09 -17.59 -9.00
CA LYS A 408 25.34 -16.89 -9.30
C LYS A 408 26.33 -16.91 -8.14
N LEU A 409 25.82 -16.86 -6.92
CA LEU A 409 26.62 -16.93 -5.68
C LEU A 409 27.01 -18.36 -5.28
N GLY A 410 26.58 -19.38 -6.04
CA GLY A 410 26.96 -20.77 -5.84
C GLY A 410 25.89 -21.67 -5.20
N ASP A 411 24.62 -21.22 -5.18
CA ASP A 411 23.52 -22.10 -4.78
C ASP A 411 23.44 -23.32 -5.69
N ILE A 412 23.36 -24.50 -5.11
CA ILE A 412 23.23 -25.76 -5.83
C ILE A 412 21.78 -26.21 -6.01
N LEU A 413 20.81 -25.39 -5.58
CA LEU A 413 19.35 -25.48 -5.76
C LEU A 413 18.67 -26.70 -5.13
N ARG A 414 19.35 -27.83 -4.97
CA ARG A 414 18.81 -29.04 -4.32
C ARG A 414 19.86 -29.71 -3.48
N TYR A 415 19.46 -30.08 -2.27
CA TYR A 415 20.41 -30.58 -1.34
C TYR A 415 19.82 -31.56 -0.31
N TYR A 416 20.44 -32.72 -0.18
CA TYR A 416 19.97 -33.80 0.68
C TYR A 416 21.07 -34.42 1.55
N ASN A 417 22.24 -33.79 1.63
CA ASN A 417 23.34 -34.34 2.40
C ASN A 417 23.26 -33.92 3.88
N LEU A 418 23.68 -34.76 4.76
CA LEU A 418 23.75 -34.51 6.20
C LEU A 418 24.95 -33.66 6.61
N SER A 419 25.91 -33.48 5.71
CA SER A 419 27.09 -32.62 5.88
C SER A 419 27.35 -31.88 4.57
N GLY A 420 27.80 -30.62 4.66
CA GLY A 420 28.08 -29.80 3.50
C GLY A 420 28.42 -28.36 3.87
N LYS A 421 28.17 -27.44 2.93
CA LYS A 421 28.40 -26.01 3.14
C LYS A 421 27.14 -25.22 2.92
N VAL A 422 26.98 -24.21 3.76
CA VAL A 422 25.96 -23.17 3.62
C VAL A 422 26.63 -21.82 3.46
N LYS A 423 26.14 -21.04 2.54
CA LYS A 423 26.52 -19.64 2.38
C LYS A 423 25.46 -18.73 2.96
N ALA A 424 25.88 -17.69 3.64
CA ALA A 424 25.04 -16.63 4.16
C ALA A 424 25.55 -15.28 3.63
N VAL A 425 24.66 -14.50 3.02
CA VAL A 425 25.01 -13.20 2.42
C VAL A 425 24.18 -12.13 3.12
N SER A 426 24.86 -11.22 3.83
CA SER A 426 24.21 -10.05 4.42
C SER A 426 23.75 -9.09 3.33
N THR A 427 22.53 -8.61 3.44
CA THR A 427 21.98 -7.54 2.60
C THR A 427 22.04 -6.18 3.30
N SER A 428 22.56 -6.12 4.52
CA SER A 428 22.70 -4.88 5.29
C SER A 428 23.91 -4.08 4.84
N HIS A 429 23.76 -2.76 4.79
CA HIS A 429 24.87 -1.82 4.64
C HIS A 429 25.54 -1.44 5.97
N GLN A 430 25.07 -2.02 7.07
CA GLN A 430 25.63 -1.83 8.40
C GLN A 430 26.21 -3.15 8.93
N LYS A 431 27.19 -3.04 9.84
CA LYS A 431 27.67 -4.18 10.59
C LYS A 431 26.59 -4.64 11.58
N ARG A 432 26.16 -5.91 11.49
CA ARG A 432 25.08 -6.45 12.33
C ARG A 432 25.27 -7.93 12.62
N VAL A 433 24.66 -8.40 13.73
CA VAL A 433 24.49 -9.81 14.01
C VAL A 433 23.10 -10.24 13.52
N PHE A 434 23.06 -11.28 12.67
CA PHE A 434 21.83 -11.83 12.15
C PHE A 434 21.66 -13.30 12.54
N PRO A 435 20.42 -13.79 12.69
CA PRO A 435 20.14 -15.21 12.65
C PRO A 435 20.42 -15.76 11.24
N VAL A 436 21.13 -16.84 11.19
CA VAL A 436 21.38 -17.64 9.98
C VAL A 436 20.58 -18.93 10.12
N GLU A 437 19.67 -19.16 9.20
CA GLU A 437 18.77 -20.31 9.20
C GLU A 437 18.78 -20.99 7.85
N PHE A 438 18.90 -22.31 7.85
CA PHE A 438 18.76 -23.15 6.68
C PHE A 438 18.23 -24.52 7.06
N TYR A 439 17.56 -25.20 6.15
CA TYR A 439 17.07 -26.55 6.44
C TYR A 439 17.78 -27.62 5.62
N VAL A 440 17.88 -28.78 6.22
CA VAL A 440 18.36 -30.00 5.57
C VAL A 440 17.19 -30.97 5.45
N GLU A 441 16.90 -31.43 4.24
CA GLU A 441 15.79 -32.34 3.95
C GLU A 441 16.14 -33.78 4.39
N THR A 442 16.00 -34.02 5.67
CA THR A 442 16.23 -35.33 6.31
C THR A 442 15.52 -35.45 7.64
N LEU A 443 15.08 -36.63 7.99
CA LEU A 443 14.57 -36.96 9.31
C LEU A 443 15.63 -37.61 10.22
N SER A 444 16.84 -37.88 9.70
CA SER A 444 17.88 -38.59 10.44
C SER A 444 18.88 -37.69 11.17
N LEU A 445 18.98 -36.42 10.86
CA LEU A 445 19.91 -35.50 11.49
C LEU A 445 19.47 -35.15 12.91
N SER A 446 20.29 -35.49 13.91
CA SER A 446 19.99 -35.29 15.33
C SER A 446 21.03 -34.45 16.07
N ALA A 447 22.19 -34.28 15.49
CA ALA A 447 23.23 -33.40 15.98
C ALA A 447 24.08 -32.91 14.81
N VAL A 448 24.51 -31.64 14.85
CA VAL A 448 25.31 -31.01 13.83
C VAL A 448 26.34 -30.07 14.45
N LYS A 449 27.50 -30.03 13.88
CA LYS A 449 28.52 -29.02 14.15
C LYS A 449 28.54 -28.04 12.97
N VAL A 450 28.53 -26.75 13.24
CA VAL A 450 28.67 -25.70 12.24
C VAL A 450 29.94 -24.91 12.52
N THR A 451 30.77 -24.70 11.52
CA THR A 451 32.04 -24.00 11.64
C THR A 451 32.15 -22.91 10.59
N ASP A 452 32.48 -21.69 10.96
CA ASP A 452 32.83 -20.61 10.04
C ASP A 452 34.12 -20.98 9.29
N ASP A 453 34.07 -21.05 7.97
CA ASP A 453 35.19 -21.49 7.12
C ASP A 453 36.40 -20.56 7.20
N LYS A 454 36.19 -19.27 7.44
CA LYS A 454 37.24 -18.25 7.50
C LYS A 454 37.92 -18.22 8.87
N THR A 455 37.13 -18.13 9.93
CA THR A 455 37.62 -17.94 11.29
C THR A 455 37.92 -19.26 12.01
N LYS A 456 37.39 -20.37 11.52
CA LYS A 456 37.39 -21.69 12.14
C LYS A 456 36.66 -21.74 13.47
N GLN A 457 35.86 -20.74 13.77
CA GLN A 457 35.02 -20.70 14.97
C GLN A 457 33.86 -21.70 14.84
N GLU A 458 33.62 -22.48 15.89
CA GLU A 458 32.43 -23.30 15.99
C GLU A 458 31.26 -22.44 16.44
N MET A 459 30.13 -22.58 15.75
CA MET A 459 28.90 -21.82 16.03
C MET A 459 28.05 -22.56 17.06
N GLU A 460 27.40 -21.80 17.94
CA GLU A 460 26.35 -22.36 18.81
C GLU A 460 25.09 -22.60 17.99
N VAL A 461 24.63 -23.84 17.91
CA VAL A 461 23.63 -24.28 16.96
C VAL A 461 22.37 -24.79 17.67
N GLN A 462 21.22 -24.45 17.11
CA GLN A 462 19.94 -25.06 17.48
C GLN A 462 19.34 -25.81 16.31
N LEU A 463 18.84 -27.02 16.58
CA LEU A 463 18.08 -27.85 15.64
C LEU A 463 16.61 -27.79 15.96
N SER A 464 15.80 -27.46 14.99
CA SER A 464 14.35 -27.36 15.09
C SER A 464 13.67 -28.28 14.09
N ALA A 465 12.45 -28.70 14.40
CA ALA A 465 11.65 -29.47 13.44
C ALA A 465 11.25 -28.61 12.22
N HIS A 466 11.39 -29.19 11.03
CA HIS A 466 10.91 -28.64 9.78
C HIS A 466 10.00 -29.66 9.10
N PRO A 467 8.93 -29.28 8.40
CA PRO A 467 8.01 -30.22 7.74
C PRO A 467 8.70 -31.25 6.83
N ARG A 468 9.83 -30.90 6.24
CA ARG A 468 10.61 -31.75 5.35
C ARG A 468 11.97 -32.18 5.91
N GLY A 469 12.24 -31.89 7.20
CA GLY A 469 13.54 -32.23 7.75
C GLY A 469 13.88 -31.52 9.05
N VAL A 470 15.08 -30.93 9.06
CA VAL A 470 15.63 -30.24 10.23
C VAL A 470 16.06 -28.84 9.85
N LEU A 471 15.57 -27.86 10.59
CA LEU A 471 16.04 -26.46 10.50
C LEU A 471 17.26 -26.32 11.42
N ILE A 472 18.33 -25.75 10.89
CA ILE A 472 19.56 -25.44 11.58
C ILE A 472 19.63 -23.93 11.75
N SER A 473 19.76 -23.45 12.99
CA SER A 473 19.78 -22.02 13.32
C SER A 473 21.01 -21.71 14.18
N PHE A 474 21.66 -20.57 13.89
CA PHE A 474 22.75 -20.01 14.69
C PHE A 474 22.84 -18.50 14.47
N LEU A 475 23.65 -17.79 15.28
CA LEU A 475 23.87 -16.36 15.14
C LEU A 475 25.23 -16.10 14.54
N ALA A 476 25.33 -15.15 13.61
CA ALA A 476 26.60 -14.73 13.03
C ALA A 476 26.65 -13.20 12.81
N GLU A 477 27.82 -12.62 13.08
CA GLU A 477 28.11 -11.22 12.81
C GLU A 477 28.56 -11.07 11.36
N PHE A 478 28.07 -10.02 10.69
CA PHE A 478 28.41 -9.68 9.31
C PHE A 478 28.89 -8.23 9.24
N GLU A 479 29.95 -8.00 8.47
CA GLU A 479 30.29 -6.68 7.95
C GLU A 479 29.28 -6.27 6.83
N PRO A 480 29.23 -4.99 6.43
CA PRO A 480 28.33 -4.56 5.36
C PRO A 480 28.45 -5.41 4.10
N MET A 481 27.32 -5.94 3.62
CA MET A 481 27.24 -6.79 2.42
C MET A 481 28.20 -8.00 2.43
N GLU A 482 28.61 -8.47 3.61
CA GLU A 482 29.53 -9.60 3.73
C GLU A 482 28.90 -10.93 3.35
N GLU A 483 29.69 -11.76 2.69
CA GLU A 483 29.41 -13.15 2.38
C GLU A 483 30.26 -14.05 3.30
N LYS A 484 29.61 -14.97 3.98
CA LYS A 484 30.24 -15.98 4.80
C LYS A 484 29.87 -17.38 4.34
N THR A 485 30.81 -18.31 4.45
CA THR A 485 30.59 -19.72 4.21
C THR A 485 30.80 -20.49 5.50
N PHE A 486 29.88 -21.38 5.81
CA PHE A 486 29.92 -22.24 6.98
C PHE A 486 29.90 -23.70 6.53
N THR A 487 30.75 -24.51 7.12
CA THR A 487 30.70 -25.97 6.97
C THR A 487 29.84 -26.56 8.08
N TYR A 488 28.86 -27.39 7.72
CA TYR A 488 28.06 -28.14 8.67
C TYR A 488 28.35 -29.65 8.53
N GLU A 489 28.49 -30.32 9.65
CA GLU A 489 28.86 -31.73 9.70
C GLU A 489 27.95 -32.47 10.68
N GLU A 490 27.38 -33.58 10.21
CA GLU A 490 26.64 -34.46 11.11
C GLU A 490 27.54 -34.93 12.27
N GLN A 491 26.98 -34.96 13.47
CA GLN A 491 27.63 -35.49 14.67
C GLN A 491 26.90 -36.70 15.19
N PRO A 492 27.56 -37.62 15.87
CA PRO A 492 26.92 -38.72 16.57
C PRO A 492 25.87 -38.16 17.54
N ALA A 493 24.65 -38.70 17.48
CA ALA A 493 23.61 -38.31 18.41
C ALA A 493 24.00 -38.66 19.84
N PRO A 494 23.86 -37.76 20.82
CA PRO A 494 23.94 -38.10 22.23
C PRO A 494 22.91 -39.18 22.56
N SER A 495 23.27 -40.12 23.41
CA SER A 495 22.46 -41.27 23.77
C SER A 495 21.07 -40.95 24.37
N GLN A 496 20.84 -39.70 24.74
CA GLN A 496 19.59 -39.19 25.30
C GLN A 496 18.70 -38.46 24.27
N THR A 497 19.12 -38.27 23.03
CA THR A 497 18.40 -37.47 22.03
C THR A 497 17.36 -38.19 21.20
N LEU A 498 17.11 -39.46 21.46
CA LEU A 498 16.09 -40.24 20.77
C LEU A 498 14.66 -39.64 20.84
N PHE A 499 14.42 -38.72 21.77
CA PHE A 499 13.11 -38.13 22.04
C PHE A 499 12.97 -36.63 21.67
N THR A 500 14.05 -36.01 21.22
CA THR A 500 14.01 -34.56 20.86
C THR A 500 13.47 -34.33 19.47
N ARG A 501 13.25 -35.35 18.69
CA ARG A 501 12.60 -35.20 17.37
C ARG A 501 11.13 -35.32 17.52
N THR A 502 10.52 -34.20 17.25
CA THR A 502 9.07 -34.10 17.28
C THR A 502 8.58 -33.54 15.95
N ALA A 503 8.83 -34.29 14.88
CA ALA A 503 7.94 -34.18 13.75
C ALA A 503 6.62 -34.85 14.13
N TRP A 504 5.72 -34.08 14.72
CA TRP A 504 4.39 -34.55 15.07
C TRP A 504 3.41 -34.10 14.03
N VAL A 505 2.87 -35.02 13.32
CA VAL A 505 1.71 -34.79 12.48
C VAL A 505 0.51 -35.26 13.27
N GLY A 506 -0.17 -34.34 13.91
CA GLY A 506 -1.54 -34.52 14.39
C GLY A 506 -1.85 -35.57 15.48
N ALA A 507 -0.85 -36.16 16.12
CA ALA A 507 -1.09 -37.15 17.20
C ALA A 507 -0.66 -36.60 18.55
N GLU A 508 -1.49 -36.76 19.55
CA GLU A 508 -1.11 -36.55 20.95
C GLU A 508 0.18 -37.31 21.27
N ARG A 509 1.07 -36.64 21.96
CA ARG A 509 2.35 -37.24 22.30
C ARG A 509 2.15 -38.28 23.34
N VAL A 510 2.41 -39.53 22.99
CA VAL A 510 2.35 -40.66 23.95
C VAL A 510 3.19 -40.41 25.20
N ARG A 511 4.32 -39.70 25.05
CA ARG A 511 5.15 -39.33 26.21
C ARG A 511 4.49 -38.32 27.14
N ASP A 512 3.58 -37.47 26.64
CA ASP A 512 2.88 -36.50 27.47
C ASP A 512 1.90 -37.24 28.39
N ILE A 513 1.41 -38.40 27.97
CA ILE A 513 0.66 -39.32 28.80
C ILE A 513 1.57 -40.00 29.83
N VAL A 514 2.79 -40.37 29.45
CA VAL A 514 3.73 -41.04 30.33
C VAL A 514 4.30 -40.12 31.41
N ASN A 515 4.42 -38.84 31.11
CA ASN A 515 4.95 -37.83 32.05
C ASN A 515 3.85 -37.18 32.92
N THR A 516 2.67 -37.73 32.98
CA THR A 516 1.53 -37.18 33.74
C THR A 516 1.73 -37.18 35.25
N TYR A 517 2.81 -37.73 35.76
CA TYR A 517 3.13 -37.75 37.19
C TYR A 517 4.14 -36.66 37.62
N ASP A 518 4.67 -35.90 36.69
CA ASP A 518 5.52 -34.73 36.98
C ASP A 518 4.66 -33.49 37.15
N PRO A 519 4.50 -32.97 38.39
CA PRO A 519 3.68 -31.75 38.59
C PRO A 519 4.19 -30.55 37.86
N GLU A 520 5.48 -30.45 37.54
CA GLU A 520 6.05 -29.33 36.79
C GLU A 520 5.67 -29.38 35.29
N SER A 521 5.36 -30.58 34.76
CA SER A 521 4.91 -30.72 33.36
C SER A 521 3.50 -30.19 33.12
N TYR A 522 2.74 -29.92 34.19
CA TYR A 522 1.40 -29.29 34.12
C TYR A 522 1.41 -27.80 34.34
N LYS A 523 2.54 -27.22 34.70
CA LYS A 523 2.64 -25.78 34.86
C LYS A 523 2.80 -25.12 33.46
N LEU A 524 1.82 -24.35 33.07
CA LEU A 524 1.95 -23.53 31.88
C LEU A 524 3.07 -22.49 32.10
N PRO A 525 3.94 -22.30 31.12
CA PRO A 525 4.92 -21.22 31.19
C PRO A 525 4.21 -19.87 31.45
N TYR A 526 4.82 -18.99 32.20
CA TYR A 526 4.29 -17.68 32.57
C TYR A 526 5.13 -16.53 32.03
N GLY A 527 6.14 -16.82 31.26
CA GLY A 527 6.98 -15.81 30.63
C GLY A 527 8.18 -16.33 29.87
N LEU A 528 8.85 -15.43 29.19
CA LEU A 528 10.13 -15.60 28.52
C LEU A 528 11.07 -14.46 28.92
N GLU A 529 12.36 -14.74 29.01
CA GLU A 529 13.37 -13.69 29.16
C GLU A 529 14.68 -14.03 28.48
N ASN A 530 15.40 -12.99 28.10
CA ASN A 530 16.79 -13.01 27.65
C ASN A 530 17.57 -11.88 28.34
N ASP A 531 18.75 -11.56 27.86
CA ASP A 531 19.59 -10.50 28.44
C ASP A 531 18.96 -9.09 28.27
N PHE A 532 18.04 -8.91 27.34
CA PHE A 532 17.48 -7.61 26.92
C PHE A 532 16.02 -7.42 27.31
N PHE A 533 15.22 -8.48 27.24
CA PHE A 533 13.78 -8.43 27.43
C PHE A 533 13.30 -9.41 28.49
N GLN A 534 12.18 -9.06 29.10
CA GLN A 534 11.34 -9.99 29.83
C GLN A 534 9.89 -9.80 29.38
N ILE A 535 9.23 -10.90 28.96
CA ILE A 535 7.81 -10.91 28.65
C ILE A 535 7.12 -11.82 29.67
N LYS A 536 6.01 -11.36 30.25
CA LYS A 536 5.18 -12.17 31.17
C LYS A 536 3.74 -12.17 30.68
N TRP A 537 3.07 -13.27 30.96
CA TRP A 537 1.64 -13.42 30.66
C TRP A 537 0.98 -14.21 31.77
N LYS A 538 -0.36 -14.17 31.80
CA LYS A 538 -1.17 -14.91 32.73
C LYS A 538 -2.33 -15.54 31.99
N VAL A 539 -2.46 -16.87 32.09
CA VAL A 539 -3.59 -17.61 31.53
C VAL A 539 -4.89 -17.17 32.19
N GLY A 540 -5.92 -16.92 31.40
CA GLY A 540 -7.18 -16.29 31.85
C GLY A 540 -7.17 -14.75 31.80
N GLU A 541 -6.07 -14.16 31.39
CA GLU A 541 -5.90 -12.72 31.17
C GLU A 541 -5.20 -12.51 29.81
N ASP A 542 -4.05 -11.84 29.79
CA ASP A 542 -3.29 -11.50 28.60
C ASP A 542 -1.78 -11.44 28.87
N ILE A 543 -1.04 -10.72 28.00
CA ILE A 543 0.35 -10.36 28.24
C ILE A 543 0.38 -9.25 29.31
N THR A 544 1.01 -9.54 30.45
CA THR A 544 0.98 -8.67 31.64
C THR A 544 2.22 -7.79 31.78
N SER A 545 3.30 -8.10 31.05
CA SER A 545 4.54 -7.31 31.08
C SER A 545 5.35 -7.51 29.80
N PHE A 546 5.90 -6.42 29.29
CA PHE A 546 6.96 -6.40 28.28
C PHE A 546 8.04 -5.45 28.74
N TYR A 547 9.03 -5.97 29.44
CA TYR A 547 10.02 -5.18 30.13
C TYR A 547 11.34 -5.12 29.37
N ASN A 548 11.84 -3.91 29.13
CA ASN A 548 13.16 -3.66 28.59
C ASN A 548 14.17 -3.60 29.74
N LYS A 549 15.01 -4.61 29.87
CA LYS A 549 15.97 -4.76 30.97
C LYS A 549 17.10 -3.71 30.92
N LYS A 550 17.52 -3.29 29.72
CA LYS A 550 18.61 -2.31 29.55
C LYS A 550 18.19 -0.91 29.97
N ALA A 551 16.99 -0.52 29.59
CA ALA A 551 16.43 0.79 29.92
C ALA A 551 15.67 0.81 31.25
N GLU A 552 15.43 -0.35 31.86
CA GLU A 552 14.63 -0.52 33.07
C GLU A 552 13.18 0.04 32.93
N VAL A 553 12.56 -0.16 31.75
CA VAL A 553 11.25 0.39 31.41
C VAL A 553 10.24 -0.72 31.11
N GLU A 554 9.06 -0.62 31.72
CA GLU A 554 7.89 -1.42 31.37
C GLU A 554 7.24 -0.82 30.13
N MET A 555 7.27 -1.55 29.03
CA MET A 555 6.76 -1.13 27.72
C MET A 555 5.35 -1.65 27.45
N CYS A 556 4.84 -2.58 28.25
CA CYS A 556 3.48 -3.08 28.07
C CYS A 556 2.45 -2.04 28.53
N LYS A 557 1.43 -1.87 27.72
CA LYS A 557 0.20 -1.15 28.12
C LYS A 557 -0.86 -2.17 28.52
N SER A 558 -2.01 -1.72 28.98
CA SER A 558 -3.13 -2.56 29.41
C SER A 558 -4.39 -2.33 28.59
N GLY A 559 -5.37 -3.20 28.72
CA GLY A 559 -6.63 -3.13 27.99
C GLY A 559 -6.42 -3.40 26.49
N LEU A 560 -7.19 -2.72 25.64
CA LEU A 560 -7.11 -2.90 24.18
C LEU A 560 -5.75 -2.53 23.57
N GLU A 561 -4.85 -1.90 24.33
CA GLU A 561 -3.50 -1.60 23.92
C GLU A 561 -2.46 -2.62 24.43
N THR A 562 -2.88 -3.72 25.06
CA THR A 562 -1.96 -4.75 25.53
C THR A 562 -1.16 -5.32 24.36
N PHE A 563 0.16 -5.19 24.44
CA PHE A 563 1.08 -5.52 23.38
C PHE A 563 0.88 -6.96 22.86
N PHE A 564 0.68 -7.10 21.56
CA PHE A 564 0.44 -8.39 20.87
C PHE A 564 -0.74 -9.23 21.37
N THR A 565 -1.64 -8.67 22.16
CA THR A 565 -2.92 -9.32 22.47
C THR A 565 -3.94 -8.95 21.40
N PRO A 566 -4.44 -9.88 20.58
CA PRO A 566 -5.26 -9.54 19.41
C PRO A 566 -6.59 -8.93 19.83
N VAL A 567 -7.07 -7.97 19.02
CA VAL A 567 -8.34 -7.28 19.21
C VAL A 567 -9.19 -7.42 17.95
N TYR A 568 -10.41 -7.89 18.12
CA TYR A 568 -11.43 -7.95 17.08
C TYR A 568 -12.48 -6.88 17.32
N GLU A 569 -12.86 -6.18 16.25
CA GLU A 569 -13.90 -5.16 16.29
C GLU A 569 -15.00 -5.55 15.30
N ARG A 570 -16.27 -5.41 15.71
CA ARG A 570 -17.43 -5.70 14.90
C ARG A 570 -18.48 -4.61 15.05
N THR A 571 -19.04 -4.19 13.90
CA THR A 571 -20.30 -3.43 13.85
C THR A 571 -21.34 -4.27 13.16
N GLU A 572 -22.38 -4.64 13.89
CA GLU A 572 -23.50 -5.45 13.35
C GLU A 572 -24.27 -4.66 12.30
N ILE A 573 -24.48 -5.28 11.16
CA ILE A 573 -25.28 -4.74 10.05
C ILE A 573 -26.66 -5.37 10.05
N ARG A 574 -27.68 -4.54 10.11
CA ARG A 574 -29.06 -5.00 9.95
C ARG A 574 -29.29 -5.55 8.54
N LYS A 575 -29.74 -6.79 8.45
CA LYS A 575 -29.96 -7.45 7.18
C LYS A 575 -30.86 -6.64 6.25
N GLY A 576 -30.42 -6.41 5.03
CA GLY A 576 -31.14 -5.71 3.98
C GLY A 576 -31.01 -4.19 3.97
N VAL A 577 -30.18 -3.60 4.82
CA VAL A 577 -29.95 -2.15 4.86
C VAL A 577 -28.53 -1.81 4.37
N TYR A 578 -28.37 -1.82 3.05
CA TYR A 578 -27.11 -1.44 2.39
C TYR A 578 -26.65 -0.02 2.74
N ALA A 579 -27.58 0.94 2.81
CA ALA A 579 -27.26 2.33 3.14
C ALA A 579 -26.63 2.49 4.54
N GLU A 580 -26.93 1.59 5.46
CA GLU A 580 -26.33 1.59 6.80
C GLU A 580 -24.83 1.32 6.75
N ARG A 581 -24.39 0.39 5.92
CA ARG A 581 -22.98 0.08 5.75
C ARG A 581 -22.19 1.26 5.20
N SER A 582 -22.71 1.97 4.19
CA SER A 582 -22.05 3.14 3.62
C SER A 582 -21.96 4.32 4.60
N LEU A 583 -22.91 4.42 5.55
CA LEU A 583 -22.87 5.46 6.58
C LEU A 583 -21.89 5.14 7.72
N ILE A 584 -21.74 3.87 8.07
CA ILE A 584 -20.96 3.43 9.23
C ILE A 584 -19.50 3.14 8.83
N GLY A 585 -19.29 2.53 7.65
CA GLY A 585 -18.02 1.87 7.34
C GLY A 585 -16.84 2.79 7.15
N ARG A 586 -16.91 3.75 6.23
CA ARG A 586 -15.69 4.46 5.80
C ARG A 586 -15.46 5.83 6.42
N ASN A 587 -16.51 6.58 6.71
CA ASN A 587 -16.40 7.95 7.23
C ASN A 587 -16.68 8.04 8.73
N ILE A 588 -17.25 6.99 9.31
CA ILE A 588 -17.62 6.94 10.71
C ILE A 588 -17.14 5.61 11.24
N ARG A 589 -16.03 5.62 11.96
CA ARG A 589 -15.53 4.40 12.56
C ARG A 589 -16.49 3.93 13.64
N GLY A 590 -17.20 2.86 13.33
CA GLY A 590 -17.91 2.04 14.27
C GLY A 590 -18.74 2.79 15.30
N LEU A 591 -19.70 3.65 14.91
CA LEU A 591 -20.62 4.29 15.89
C LEU A 591 -21.26 3.30 16.86
N HIS A 592 -21.31 2.02 16.46
CA HIS A 592 -21.84 0.93 17.27
C HIS A 592 -20.87 -0.25 17.30
N ALA A 593 -19.56 0.02 17.12
CA ALA A 593 -18.57 -1.02 17.13
C ALA A 593 -18.37 -1.58 18.53
N GLU A 594 -18.36 -2.89 18.60
CA GLU A 594 -18.01 -3.65 19.80
C GLU A 594 -16.59 -4.20 19.62
N GLN A 595 -15.73 -3.98 20.62
CA GLN A 595 -14.37 -4.49 20.64
C GLN A 595 -14.28 -5.71 21.57
N TYR A 596 -13.56 -6.73 21.11
CA TYR A 596 -13.30 -7.96 21.83
C TYR A 596 -11.79 -8.16 21.90
N GLN A 597 -11.26 -8.19 23.10
CA GLN A 597 -9.85 -8.52 23.34
C GLN A 597 -9.69 -10.04 23.46
N GLY A 598 -8.58 -10.59 23.00
CA GLY A 598 -8.29 -12.00 23.12
C GLY A 598 -8.00 -12.41 24.57
N ASP A 599 -8.67 -13.44 25.06
CA ASP A 599 -8.39 -14.06 26.35
C ASP A 599 -7.34 -15.15 26.18
N LEU A 600 -6.21 -15.08 26.86
CA LEU A 600 -5.17 -16.09 26.82
C LEU A 600 -5.63 -17.37 27.52
N THR A 601 -5.78 -18.45 26.78
CA THR A 601 -6.34 -19.73 27.29
C THR A 601 -5.32 -20.84 27.42
N ASP A 602 -4.24 -20.82 26.63
CA ASP A 602 -3.23 -21.88 26.67
C ASP A 602 -1.86 -21.37 26.20
N VAL A 603 -0.80 -22.05 26.63
CA VAL A 603 0.59 -21.71 26.22
C VAL A 603 1.34 -23.01 25.89
N LYS A 604 1.98 -23.02 24.71
CA LYS A 604 2.79 -24.16 24.25
C LYS A 604 4.23 -23.77 24.01
N ILE A 605 5.17 -24.52 24.53
CA ILE A 605 6.57 -24.42 24.15
C ILE A 605 6.74 -25.17 22.82
N LEU A 606 7.04 -24.44 21.75
CA LEU A 606 7.25 -25.01 20.42
C LEU A 606 8.70 -25.43 20.21
N ASP A 607 9.65 -24.69 20.78
CA ASP A 607 11.07 -24.95 20.67
C ASP A 607 11.83 -24.29 21.83
N HIS A 608 12.93 -24.89 22.27
CA HIS A 608 13.75 -24.36 23.33
C HIS A 608 15.19 -24.84 23.15
N GLY A 609 16.11 -23.92 22.97
CA GLY A 609 17.49 -24.23 22.70
C GLY A 609 18.47 -23.07 22.99
N PRO A 610 19.72 -23.24 22.62
CA PRO A 610 20.76 -22.26 22.92
C PRO A 610 20.61 -20.97 22.14
N VAL A 611 20.02 -20.98 20.93
CA VAL A 611 19.90 -19.82 20.06
C VAL A 611 18.65 -19.02 20.37
N PHE A 612 17.50 -19.70 20.52
CA PHE A 612 16.21 -19.06 20.81
C PHE A 612 15.26 -19.98 21.58
N THR A 613 14.25 -19.36 22.17
CA THR A 613 13.06 -20.06 22.68
C THR A 613 11.85 -19.59 21.88
N LYS A 614 10.97 -20.54 21.52
CA LYS A 614 9.75 -20.29 20.75
C LYS A 614 8.54 -20.82 21.52
N VAL A 615 7.58 -19.95 21.81
CA VAL A 615 6.32 -20.29 22.48
C VAL A 615 5.13 -19.85 21.65
N GLU A 616 4.01 -20.53 21.80
CA GLU A 616 2.73 -20.15 21.22
C GLU A 616 1.75 -19.82 22.34
N LEU A 617 1.25 -18.59 22.34
CA LEU A 617 0.18 -18.11 23.19
C LEU A 617 -1.13 -18.27 22.43
N ILE A 618 -2.08 -19.04 22.96
CA ILE A 618 -3.36 -19.33 22.30
C ILE A 618 -4.45 -18.50 22.97
N PHE A 619 -5.18 -17.77 22.17
CA PHE A 619 -6.25 -16.89 22.61
C PHE A 619 -7.62 -17.38 22.14
N THR A 620 -8.62 -17.21 22.98
CA THR A 620 -10.02 -17.20 22.55
C THR A 620 -10.37 -15.79 22.13
N LEU A 621 -10.80 -15.62 20.88
CA LEU A 621 -11.13 -14.30 20.31
C LEU A 621 -12.41 -14.44 19.48
N GLU A 622 -13.36 -13.53 19.73
CA GLU A 622 -14.58 -13.42 18.93
C GLU A 622 -14.24 -13.30 17.43
N GLY A 623 -15.10 -13.81 16.56
CA GLY A 623 -14.90 -13.76 15.11
C GLY A 623 -13.83 -14.71 14.57
N THR A 624 -13.25 -15.59 15.40
CA THR A 624 -12.19 -16.53 15.00
C THR A 624 -12.45 -17.96 15.45
N TYR A 625 -11.97 -18.94 14.65
CA TYR A 625 -11.88 -20.34 15.08
C TYR A 625 -10.57 -20.64 15.80
N HIS A 626 -9.53 -19.89 15.48
CA HIS A 626 -8.21 -20.00 16.09
C HIS A 626 -7.55 -18.62 16.06
N SER A 627 -6.92 -18.29 17.17
CA SER A 627 -6.14 -17.08 17.33
C SER A 627 -4.94 -17.40 18.21
N SER A 628 -3.72 -17.18 17.71
CA SER A 628 -2.53 -17.42 18.52
C SER A 628 -1.39 -16.48 18.13
N VAL A 629 -0.53 -16.19 19.11
CA VAL A 629 0.70 -15.41 18.89
C VAL A 629 1.89 -16.31 19.21
N VAL A 630 2.73 -16.53 18.21
CA VAL A 630 4.00 -17.24 18.39
C VAL A 630 5.09 -16.22 18.67
N ILE A 631 5.78 -16.38 19.77
CA ILE A 631 6.91 -15.53 20.18
C ILE A 631 8.20 -16.34 20.03
N LYS A 632 9.16 -15.83 19.25
CA LYS A 632 10.52 -16.35 19.12
C LYS A 632 11.49 -15.32 19.67
N MET A 633 12.05 -15.61 20.82
CA MET A 633 12.99 -14.73 21.53
C MET A 633 14.40 -15.29 21.40
N TYR A 634 15.30 -14.52 20.80
CA TYR A 634 16.72 -14.89 20.72
C TYR A 634 17.43 -14.68 22.03
N ARG A 635 18.33 -15.59 22.41
CA ARG A 635 19.04 -15.52 23.70
C ARG A 635 19.98 -14.33 23.78
N HIS A 636 20.75 -14.10 22.71
CA HIS A 636 21.88 -13.17 22.70
C HIS A 636 21.68 -12.00 21.73
N LEU A 637 20.45 -11.77 21.27
CA LEU A 637 20.11 -10.60 20.47
C LEU A 637 19.01 -9.78 21.16
N PRO A 638 19.05 -8.46 21.04
CA PRO A 638 17.97 -7.57 21.48
C PRO A 638 16.79 -7.61 20.50
N LYS A 639 16.45 -8.83 20.04
CA LYS A 639 15.46 -9.10 18.98
C LYS A 639 14.47 -10.16 19.39
N ILE A 640 13.22 -9.91 19.07
CA ILE A 640 12.09 -10.83 19.20
C ILE A 640 11.35 -10.85 17.86
N GLU A 641 11.01 -12.02 17.38
CA GLU A 641 10.10 -12.22 16.26
C GLU A 641 8.75 -12.70 16.76
N PHE A 642 7.67 -12.21 16.16
CA PHE A 642 6.31 -12.59 16.49
C PHE A 642 5.60 -13.06 15.23
N SER A 643 4.73 -14.04 15.40
CA SER A 643 3.81 -14.45 14.34
C SER A 643 2.40 -14.52 14.90
N TYR A 644 1.48 -13.75 14.34
CA TYR A 644 0.07 -13.86 14.65
C TYR A 644 -0.60 -14.84 13.69
N ARG A 645 -1.18 -15.90 14.21
CA ARG A 645 -1.89 -16.95 13.47
C ARG A 645 -3.37 -16.84 13.73
N VAL A 646 -4.15 -16.80 12.68
CA VAL A 646 -5.59 -16.66 12.77
C VAL A 646 -6.32 -17.54 11.75
N ALA A 647 -7.41 -18.17 12.20
CA ALA A 647 -8.44 -18.71 11.34
C ALA A 647 -9.72 -17.90 11.55
N LYS A 648 -9.97 -16.95 10.65
CA LYS A 648 -11.07 -16.00 10.72
C LYS A 648 -12.38 -16.65 10.22
N THR A 649 -13.46 -16.45 10.94
CA THR A 649 -14.80 -16.90 10.52
C THR A 649 -15.36 -16.02 9.43
N LEU A 650 -16.33 -16.53 8.67
CA LEU A 650 -17.11 -15.73 7.73
C LEU A 650 -18.12 -14.86 8.49
N SER A 651 -18.21 -13.59 8.16
CA SER A 651 -19.23 -12.65 8.61
C SER A 651 -19.61 -11.67 7.50
N GLU A 652 -20.85 -11.20 7.50
CA GLU A 652 -21.33 -10.12 6.64
C GLU A 652 -21.31 -8.74 7.34
N ASP A 653 -20.96 -8.73 8.62
CA ASP A 653 -20.83 -7.50 9.39
C ASP A 653 -19.61 -6.68 8.97
N ILE A 654 -19.56 -5.42 9.40
CA ILE A 654 -18.32 -4.64 9.30
C ILE A 654 -17.38 -5.13 10.39
N GLU A 655 -16.21 -5.58 9.98
CA GLU A 655 -15.22 -6.20 10.85
C GLU A 655 -13.85 -5.55 10.70
N SER A 656 -13.10 -5.58 11.77
CA SER A 656 -11.68 -5.25 11.78
C SER A 656 -10.93 -6.17 12.74
N LEU A 657 -9.69 -6.49 12.41
CA LEU A 657 -8.80 -7.26 13.26
C LEU A 657 -7.50 -6.48 13.45
N TYR A 658 -7.14 -6.28 14.70
CA TYR A 658 -5.98 -5.49 15.09
C TYR A 658 -5.01 -6.31 15.93
N LEU A 659 -3.74 -5.94 15.82
CA LEU A 659 -2.71 -6.38 16.77
C LEU A 659 -2.05 -5.13 17.35
N PRO A 660 -2.17 -4.88 18.66
CA PRO A 660 -1.56 -3.72 19.30
C PRO A 660 -0.05 -3.72 19.17
N LEU A 661 0.50 -2.62 18.70
CA LEU A 661 1.93 -2.35 18.64
C LEU A 661 2.33 -1.21 19.58
N SER A 662 1.37 -0.69 20.33
CA SER A 662 1.56 0.42 21.27
C SER A 662 2.56 0.05 22.35
N LEU A 663 3.55 0.91 22.55
CA LEU A 663 4.50 0.78 23.65
C LEU A 663 4.27 1.91 24.67
N ASN A 664 4.44 1.59 25.96
CA ASN A 664 4.37 2.59 27.04
C ASN A 664 5.66 3.41 27.08
N LEU A 665 5.83 4.27 26.08
CA LEU A 665 6.97 5.15 25.89
C LEU A 665 6.45 6.57 25.61
N PRO A 666 6.03 7.31 26.64
CA PRO A 666 5.30 8.57 26.47
C PRO A 666 6.12 9.68 25.78
N ASP A 667 7.43 9.61 25.86
CA ASP A 667 8.34 10.59 25.25
C ASP A 667 8.89 10.13 23.88
N ALA A 668 8.47 8.96 23.40
CA ALA A 668 8.92 8.47 22.12
C ALA A 668 8.27 9.23 20.95
N GLU A 669 9.07 9.48 19.92
CA GLU A 669 8.62 9.92 18.60
C GLU A 669 8.39 8.68 17.72
N VAL A 670 7.25 8.62 17.06
CA VAL A 670 6.93 7.54 16.11
C VAL A 670 7.27 7.98 14.70
N MET A 671 8.01 7.15 13.97
CA MET A 671 8.36 7.39 12.57
C MET A 671 8.01 6.17 11.72
N ILE A 672 7.64 6.42 10.48
CA ILE A 672 7.40 5.41 9.43
C ILE A 672 8.07 5.84 8.13
N GLN A 673 8.17 4.92 7.18
CA GLN A 673 8.38 5.27 5.77
C GLN A 673 7.11 5.03 4.97
N ASN A 674 6.84 5.96 4.05
CA ASN A 674 5.74 5.86 3.10
C ASN A 674 6.28 6.19 1.71
N GLY A 675 6.29 5.20 0.83
CA GLY A 675 6.90 5.31 -0.49
C GLY A 675 8.40 5.63 -0.46
N GLY A 676 9.13 5.13 0.53
CA GLY A 676 10.57 5.36 0.72
C GLY A 676 10.93 6.66 1.44
N VAL A 677 9.96 7.52 1.77
CA VAL A 677 10.20 8.80 2.46
C VAL A 677 9.81 8.70 3.93
N THR A 678 10.69 9.12 4.81
CA THR A 678 10.47 9.10 6.26
C THR A 678 9.50 10.20 6.69
N MET A 679 8.54 9.86 7.55
CA MET A 679 7.60 10.82 8.12
C MET A 679 7.21 10.47 9.57
N ARG A 680 6.76 11.47 10.31
CA ARG A 680 6.11 11.35 11.61
C ARG A 680 4.60 11.41 11.41
N PRO A 681 3.88 10.30 11.57
CA PRO A 681 2.42 10.29 11.47
C PRO A 681 1.76 11.36 12.33
N GLY A 682 0.76 12.05 11.79
CA GLY A 682 0.04 13.12 12.48
C GLY A 682 0.78 14.46 12.56
N ILE A 683 2.03 14.56 12.09
CA ILE A 683 2.84 15.77 12.11
C ILE A 683 3.29 16.15 10.69
N ASP A 684 3.98 15.25 9.99
CA ASP A 684 4.60 15.54 8.70
C ASP A 684 3.64 15.27 7.52
N GLN A 685 2.45 15.83 7.59
CA GLN A 685 1.43 15.70 6.56
C GLN A 685 0.61 16.98 6.40
N LEU A 686 -0.14 17.11 5.32
CA LEU A 686 -0.98 18.26 5.07
C LEU A 686 -2.26 18.19 5.91
N PRO A 687 -2.73 19.30 6.49
CA PRO A 687 -4.04 19.36 7.11
C PRO A 687 -5.17 18.94 6.16
N GLY A 688 -6.23 18.33 6.67
CA GLY A 688 -7.34 17.82 5.89
C GLY A 688 -7.09 16.44 5.27
N THR A 689 -5.90 15.90 5.42
CA THR A 689 -5.59 14.52 5.05
C THR A 689 -5.93 13.56 6.19
N ASN A 690 -5.95 12.26 5.90
CA ASN A 690 -6.23 11.25 6.92
C ASN A 690 -5.16 11.25 8.01
N MET A 691 -5.58 11.24 9.28
CA MET A 691 -4.72 11.28 10.46
C MET A 691 -4.83 10.03 11.34
N GLU A 692 -5.50 8.98 10.88
CA GLU A 692 -5.79 7.82 11.72
C GLU A 692 -5.16 6.52 11.23
N TYR A 693 -4.90 6.37 9.94
CA TYR A 693 -4.29 5.17 9.41
C TYR A 693 -3.27 5.48 8.33
N TYR A 694 -2.28 4.63 8.23
CA TYR A 694 -1.08 4.86 7.42
C TYR A 694 -0.64 3.56 6.77
N ILE A 695 -0.13 3.65 5.56
CA ILE A 695 0.61 2.57 4.94
C ILE A 695 2.10 2.78 5.26
N ALA A 696 2.71 1.82 5.93
CA ALA A 696 4.12 1.82 6.26
C ALA A 696 4.88 0.80 5.41
N ASP A 697 5.99 1.22 4.82
CA ASP A 697 6.78 0.36 3.93
C ASP A 697 7.30 -0.89 4.64
N GLU A 698 7.92 -0.75 5.81
CA GLU A 698 8.59 -1.84 6.53
C GLU A 698 8.20 -1.96 7.99
N GLY A 699 7.41 -0.99 8.49
CA GLY A 699 6.98 -0.91 9.87
C GLY A 699 7.15 0.48 10.46
N LEU A 700 7.43 0.54 11.77
CA LEU A 700 7.57 1.79 12.49
C LEU A 700 8.77 1.77 13.44
N VAL A 701 9.19 2.97 13.84
CA VAL A 701 10.30 3.19 14.76
C VAL A 701 9.82 4.04 15.92
N TYR A 702 10.06 3.59 17.16
CA TYR A 702 9.94 4.40 18.37
C TYR A 702 11.31 4.96 18.75
N ARG A 703 11.48 6.27 18.67
CA ARG A 703 12.71 6.96 19.06
C ARG A 703 12.54 7.61 20.43
N THR A 704 13.35 7.21 21.37
CA THR A 704 13.46 7.85 22.69
C THR A 704 14.79 8.62 22.78
N LYS A 705 15.14 9.19 23.91
CA LYS A 705 16.41 9.93 24.08
C LYS A 705 17.64 9.04 24.03
N ASP A 706 17.50 7.77 24.44
CA ASP A 706 18.65 6.89 24.71
C ASP A 706 18.70 5.66 23.81
N GLN A 707 17.58 5.34 23.14
CA GLN A 707 17.45 4.12 22.34
C GLN A 707 16.37 4.25 21.28
N THR A 708 16.46 3.41 20.28
CA THR A 708 15.46 3.23 19.25
C THR A 708 14.90 1.82 19.31
N ILE A 709 13.57 1.70 19.20
CA ILE A 709 12.89 0.41 19.08
C ILE A 709 12.32 0.30 17.67
N LEU A 710 12.82 -0.66 16.93
CA LEU A 710 12.35 -1.03 15.60
C LEU A 710 11.18 -1.99 15.73
N VAL A 711 10.09 -1.74 15.04
CA VAL A 711 8.95 -2.65 14.94
C VAL A 711 8.67 -2.91 13.47
N ASN A 712 9.14 -4.05 12.97
CA ASN A 712 8.85 -4.48 11.60
C ASN A 712 7.46 -5.09 11.50
N THR A 713 6.74 -4.74 10.45
CA THR A 713 5.45 -5.32 10.07
C THR A 713 5.61 -6.03 8.72
N PHE A 714 6.26 -7.20 8.74
CA PHE A 714 6.70 -7.88 7.51
C PHE A 714 5.58 -8.13 6.50
N ASP A 715 4.38 -8.44 6.99
CA ASP A 715 3.26 -8.90 6.16
C ASP A 715 2.07 -7.92 6.13
N THR A 716 2.05 -6.92 7.03
CA THR A 716 0.89 -6.04 7.27
C THR A 716 1.30 -4.57 7.23
N PRO A 717 1.19 -3.88 6.10
CA PRO A 717 1.65 -2.50 5.97
C PRO A 717 0.71 -1.48 6.63
N LEU A 718 -0.55 -1.83 6.86
CA LEU A 718 -1.55 -0.90 7.38
C LEU A 718 -1.44 -0.75 8.89
N LEU A 719 -1.22 0.47 9.34
CA LEU A 719 -1.21 0.88 10.73
C LEU A 719 -2.44 1.72 11.03
N TYR A 720 -3.06 1.51 12.19
CA TYR A 720 -4.04 2.40 12.77
C TYR A 720 -3.41 3.15 13.95
N MET A 721 -3.58 4.47 13.99
CA MET A 721 -3.08 5.33 15.06
C MET A 721 -4.23 6.15 15.66
N GLY A 722 -4.80 5.67 16.75
CA GLY A 722 -5.94 6.30 17.39
C GLY A 722 -6.52 5.48 18.53
N GLU A 723 -7.48 6.06 19.22
CA GLU A 723 -8.22 5.37 20.28
C GLU A 723 -9.24 4.40 19.66
N MET A 724 -9.43 3.24 20.30
CA MET A 724 -10.45 2.25 19.93
C MET A 724 -11.85 2.68 20.38
N GLU A 725 -12.24 3.90 20.03
CA GLU A 725 -13.53 4.48 20.36
C GLU A 725 -14.38 4.69 19.11
N SER A 726 -15.69 4.63 19.27
CA SER A 726 -16.63 4.95 18.20
C SER A 726 -16.69 6.46 17.99
N HIS A 727 -16.19 6.91 16.85
CA HIS A 727 -16.20 8.33 16.47
C HIS A 727 -16.19 8.49 14.95
N PRO A 728 -16.63 9.63 14.41
CA PRO A 728 -16.31 10.00 13.04
C PRO A 728 -14.79 10.07 12.83
N ILE A 729 -14.31 9.75 11.65
CA ILE A 729 -12.89 9.91 11.31
C ILE A 729 -12.49 11.36 11.59
N LEU A 730 -11.46 11.54 12.42
CA LEU A 730 -11.06 12.86 12.89
C LEU A 730 -10.36 13.64 11.79
N LEU A 731 -10.88 14.83 11.56
CA LEU A 731 -10.21 15.89 10.83
C LEU A 731 -9.48 16.75 11.83
N CYS A 732 -8.21 16.61 11.95
CA CYS A 732 -7.43 17.43 12.88
C CYS A 732 -6.23 18.06 12.18
N ASP A 733 -5.80 19.17 12.74
CA ASP A 733 -4.55 19.79 12.30
C ASP A 733 -3.36 19.02 12.87
N ASN A 734 -2.21 19.18 12.25
CA ASN A 734 -0.96 18.59 12.67
C ASN A 734 -0.58 19.05 14.07
N LYS A 735 -0.37 18.11 14.97
CA LYS A 735 0.01 18.35 16.36
C LYS A 735 0.91 17.26 16.89
N GLU A 736 1.81 17.60 17.78
CA GLU A 736 2.70 16.63 18.42
C GLU A 736 1.94 15.49 19.14
N GLU A 737 0.76 15.80 19.71
CA GLU A 737 -0.08 14.82 20.37
C GLU A 737 -0.60 13.74 19.43
N ASN A 738 -0.74 14.04 18.14
CA ASN A 738 -1.19 13.06 17.13
C ASN A 738 -0.20 11.93 16.96
N ASN A 739 1.10 12.20 17.15
CA ASN A 739 2.17 11.20 17.04
C ASN A 739 2.27 10.29 18.28
N LYS A 740 1.55 10.60 19.36
CA LYS A 740 1.56 9.84 20.62
C LYS A 740 0.33 8.95 20.82
N ARG A 741 -0.52 8.88 19.82
CA ARG A 741 -1.71 8.03 19.84
C ARG A 741 -1.32 6.55 19.87
N PRO A 742 -2.21 5.68 20.40
CA PRO A 742 -2.03 4.23 20.30
C PRO A 742 -1.78 3.78 18.87
N VAL A 743 -0.91 2.77 18.70
CA VAL A 743 -0.56 2.20 17.39
C VAL A 743 -0.97 0.74 17.34
N TYR A 744 -1.64 0.37 16.26
CA TYR A 744 -2.06 -0.99 15.97
C TYR A 744 -1.66 -1.39 14.56
N SER A 745 -1.24 -2.63 14.38
CA SER A 745 -1.31 -3.24 13.06
C SER A 745 -2.77 -3.52 12.75
N TRP A 746 -3.32 -2.88 11.72
CA TRP A 746 -4.68 -3.13 11.25
C TRP A 746 -4.64 -4.22 10.18
N ILE A 747 -4.68 -5.47 10.67
CA ILE A 747 -4.36 -6.65 9.86
C ILE A 747 -5.36 -6.84 8.74
N MET A 748 -6.66 -6.68 9.05
CA MET A 748 -7.73 -6.82 8.08
C MET A 748 -8.94 -5.99 8.46
N ASN A 749 -9.67 -5.53 7.43
CA ASN A 749 -10.96 -4.88 7.57
C ASN A 749 -11.80 -5.01 6.29
N ASN A 750 -13.11 -4.85 6.44
CA ASN A 750 -14.07 -4.77 5.33
C ASN A 750 -14.97 -3.54 5.46
N THR A 751 -14.41 -2.42 5.85
CA THR A 751 -15.17 -1.20 6.19
C THR A 751 -15.83 -0.52 4.99
N TRP A 752 -15.40 -0.80 3.77
CA TRP A 752 -15.91 -0.18 2.56
C TRP A 752 -17.25 -0.77 2.10
N GLU A 753 -18.10 0.07 1.54
CA GLU A 753 -19.41 -0.33 0.98
C GLU A 753 -19.33 -0.71 -0.51
N THR A 754 -18.23 -0.51 -1.18
CA THR A 754 -17.99 -0.79 -2.59
C THR A 754 -16.51 -1.07 -2.84
N ASN A 755 -16.15 -1.56 -4.03
CA ASN A 755 -14.79 -1.74 -4.54
C ASN A 755 -13.96 -2.79 -3.77
N PHE A 756 -13.96 -2.77 -2.44
CA PHE A 756 -13.11 -3.64 -1.61
C PHE A 756 -13.86 -4.89 -1.16
N LYS A 757 -13.12 -5.99 -1.02
CA LYS A 757 -13.69 -7.29 -0.66
C LYS A 757 -14.45 -7.23 0.67
N MET A 758 -15.62 -7.83 0.73
CA MET A 758 -16.44 -7.90 1.93
C MET A 758 -16.01 -9.04 2.87
N ASP A 759 -15.71 -10.22 2.33
CA ASP A 759 -15.37 -11.41 3.11
C ASP A 759 -13.90 -11.42 3.53
N LEU A 760 -13.66 -11.51 4.84
CA LEU A 760 -12.34 -11.61 5.44
C LEU A 760 -12.01 -13.03 5.94
N SER A 761 -12.87 -14.01 5.69
CA SER A 761 -12.67 -15.38 6.19
C SER A 761 -11.43 -16.05 5.59
N GLY A 762 -10.89 -17.00 6.34
CA GLY A 762 -9.71 -17.74 5.93
C GLY A 762 -8.71 -17.92 7.07
N PHE A 763 -7.54 -18.48 6.76
CA PHE A 763 -6.47 -18.64 7.75
C PHE A 763 -5.15 -18.10 7.19
N SER A 764 -4.36 -17.49 8.07
CA SER A 764 -3.03 -17.00 7.75
C SER A 764 -2.16 -16.82 9.00
N GLU A 765 -0.90 -16.58 8.76
CA GLU A 765 0.09 -16.13 9.71
C GLU A 765 0.67 -14.79 9.25
N PHE A 766 0.77 -13.83 10.17
CA PHE A 766 1.33 -12.50 9.92
C PHE A 766 2.54 -12.30 10.83
N ARG A 767 3.68 -11.92 10.22
CA ARG A 767 4.98 -11.86 10.90
C ARG A 767 5.35 -10.43 11.28
N TYR A 768 6.01 -10.32 12.43
CA TYR A 768 6.49 -9.06 13.00
C TYR A 768 7.86 -9.25 13.64
N GLY A 769 8.60 -8.16 13.81
CA GLY A 769 9.85 -8.15 14.54
C GLY A 769 9.94 -6.95 15.47
N VAL A 770 10.54 -7.13 16.63
CA VAL A 770 10.89 -6.04 17.54
C VAL A 770 12.37 -6.14 17.86
N GLU A 771 13.10 -5.05 17.70
CA GLU A 771 14.53 -5.00 18.01
C GLU A 771 14.88 -3.66 18.67
N ILE A 772 15.72 -3.70 19.71
CA ILE A 772 16.29 -2.51 20.32
C ILE A 772 17.64 -2.25 19.68
N VAL A 773 17.84 -1.03 19.19
CA VAL A 773 19.11 -0.56 18.65
C VAL A 773 19.58 0.70 19.39
N GLU A 774 20.87 0.99 19.31
CA GLU A 774 21.38 2.28 19.76
C GLU A 774 20.81 3.39 18.86
N GLN A 775 20.41 4.50 19.45
CA GLN A 775 19.84 5.61 18.71
C GLN A 775 20.87 6.20 17.71
N GLY A 776 20.46 6.26 16.45
CA GLY A 776 21.20 6.91 15.38
C GLY A 776 20.56 8.22 14.94
N THR A 777 20.86 8.68 13.70
CA THR A 777 20.04 9.66 13.02
C THR A 777 18.72 9.00 12.61
N ALA A 778 17.71 9.80 12.26
CA ALA A 778 16.44 9.29 11.78
C ALA A 778 16.61 8.35 10.57
N GLU A 779 17.44 8.76 9.61
CA GLU A 779 17.75 7.98 8.41
C GLU A 779 18.41 6.64 8.76
N LYS A 780 19.36 6.66 9.71
CA LYS A 780 20.06 5.43 10.14
C LYS A 780 19.13 4.47 10.87
N ASP A 781 18.21 4.99 11.68
CA ASP A 781 17.22 4.17 12.39
C ASP A 781 16.26 3.52 11.39
N MET A 782 15.81 4.26 10.37
CA MET A 782 14.97 3.73 9.29
C MET A 782 15.73 2.74 8.40
N GLU A 783 17.02 2.98 8.12
CA GLU A 783 17.88 2.01 7.44
C GLU A 783 18.02 0.72 8.25
N SER A 784 18.14 0.83 9.58
CA SER A 784 18.20 -0.34 10.47
C SER A 784 16.89 -1.15 10.44
N LEU A 785 15.74 -0.48 10.35
CA LEU A 785 14.44 -1.12 10.16
C LEU A 785 14.40 -1.88 8.83
N SER A 786 14.88 -1.25 7.75
CA SER A 786 15.00 -1.83 6.42
C SER A 786 15.95 -3.03 6.36
N ASP A 787 17.10 -2.92 7.02
CA ASP A 787 18.07 -4.01 7.13
C ASP A 787 17.50 -5.20 7.90
N ASN A 788 16.69 -4.95 8.91
CA ASN A 788 16.01 -5.99 9.67
C ASN A 788 14.92 -6.69 8.85
N ASP A 789 14.23 -5.95 7.99
CA ASP A 789 13.25 -6.50 7.05
C ASP A 789 13.91 -7.43 6.00
N LYS A 790 15.08 -7.07 5.49
CA LYS A 790 15.76 -7.80 4.41
C LYS A 790 16.68 -8.90 4.91
N GLY A 791 17.37 -8.68 6.03
CA GLY A 791 18.16 -9.67 6.75
C GLY A 791 19.31 -10.30 5.97
N VAL A 792 19.43 -11.61 6.06
CA VAL A 792 20.48 -12.44 5.45
C VAL A 792 19.87 -13.47 4.51
N VAL A 793 20.44 -13.60 3.31
CA VAL A 793 20.08 -14.64 2.35
C VAL A 793 20.96 -15.86 2.58
N THR A 794 20.36 -17.03 2.77
CA THR A 794 21.05 -18.30 3.02
C THR A 794 20.72 -19.33 1.96
N PHE A 795 21.71 -20.11 1.55
CA PHE A 795 21.55 -21.22 0.64
C PHE A 795 22.69 -22.24 0.78
N ILE A 796 22.43 -23.48 0.38
CA ILE A 796 23.42 -24.55 0.37
C ILE A 796 24.33 -24.36 -0.87
N CYS A 797 25.65 -24.46 -0.69
CA CYS A 797 26.63 -24.21 -1.76
C CYS A 797 27.71 -25.29 -1.93
N GLY A 798 27.61 -26.43 -1.25
CA GLY A 798 28.59 -27.50 -1.39
C GLY A 798 28.48 -28.66 -0.40
#